data_6b58703c48a54dcb10daf6966762660e
#
_entry.id   6b58703c48a54dcb10daf6966762660e
#
_cell.length_a   1.000
_cell.length_b   1.000
_cell.length_c   1.000
_cell.angle_alpha   90.00
_cell.angle_beta   90.00
_cell.angle_gamma   90.00
#
_symmetry.space_group_name_H-M   'P 1'
#
loop_
_entity.id
_entity.type
_entity.pdbx_description
1 polymer ?
#
loop_
_entity_poly.entity_id
_entity_poly.type
_entity_poly.pdbx_seq_one_letter_code
_entity_poly.pdbx_strand_id
1 'polypeptide(L)'
;MDVSQYLEIFLDEAREHLQNLNTRIMELESDPENMDTINEIFRAAHSLKGMAGTMGYSRMQNLTHDMENVFSEVRNGNLKVVPEMVDLLFKCLDALEEYTDNIQNSADEGTNDNEPLIRQLNDFLGGREDNKKAGKAAPAPAAASASNEGTGGNKWDAVALEDAQINVIREAKKQGKKIYGLNVSIQDSCILKAARAFLVFKAVEEFGEIIISDPNTQDIEDEKFDRDFTLVILSEAELDKIIAAASSVSEIEKVIGAPVELENNKHYNAVAAAEAEKTAEAEKTAAPVEEQPSAQEQTAEPAAVQAAAPKADAKKPAVSKPVVNRTVRVDIEKLDSLMNLVSELIIAKNSLVAASSQDETTTNSAFNEQIEYLESVTTNLHESVMKVRMVPIESVVTKFPRMIRDLSKKLDKKMELYMSGEETELDRTVVDEIGDPLMHLLRNSADHGLESAEVRAKRGKPAVGSIFLNAYQEGNNVIIEVGDDGNGIDVEAVKAKAIERGVITPEQAANMGDKEVINLLFLPSFSTAKQVTDVSGRGVGLDVVKSKIESLSGEVEVKSQLGVGSTWTVRLPLTLAIIQALMVVVGNEKYAISLGSIQTLEDIPASDVKLVQNKEVIHLRGSVIPLIRLNKVLDVESSNPDESNLIVVIVKKGDQLAGLVIDELIGQQEIVIKSLGKYIRQCKFISGATILGDGEIALILDANALI
;
A
#
# COMPACT_ATOMS: atom_id res chain seq x y z
N MET A 1 17.87 14.59 -21.10
CA MET A 1 16.93 13.65 -20.46
C MET A 1 16.71 14.11 -19.05
N ASP A 2 15.48 14.13 -18.63
CA ASP A 2 15.08 14.78 -17.37
C ASP A 2 15.50 13.88 -16.19
N VAL A 3 16.41 14.39 -15.35
CA VAL A 3 16.90 13.69 -14.14
C VAL A 3 15.74 13.33 -13.20
N SER A 4 14.62 14.06 -13.30
CA SER A 4 13.41 13.85 -12.51
C SER A 4 12.75 12.47 -12.75
N GLN A 5 12.79 11.97 -13.98
CA GLN A 5 12.18 10.68 -14.32
C GLN A 5 12.92 9.48 -13.71
N TYR A 6 14.25 9.58 -13.60
CA TYR A 6 15.07 8.55 -12.95
C TYR A 6 14.95 8.59 -11.43
N LEU A 7 14.74 9.79 -10.87
CA LEU A 7 14.55 9.98 -9.45
C LEU A 7 13.28 9.29 -8.95
N GLU A 8 12.17 9.40 -9.68
CA GLU A 8 10.91 8.73 -9.33
C GLU A 8 11.05 7.20 -9.33
N ILE A 9 11.69 6.64 -10.38
CA ILE A 9 11.93 5.19 -10.46
C ILE A 9 12.80 4.73 -9.29
N PHE A 10 13.87 5.46 -8.99
CA PHE A 10 14.74 5.16 -7.86
C PHE A 10 13.99 5.16 -6.53
N LEU A 11 13.15 6.18 -6.30
CA LEU A 11 12.40 6.32 -5.05
C LEU A 11 11.38 5.18 -4.88
N ASP A 12 10.71 4.78 -5.96
CA ASP A 12 9.75 3.67 -5.92
C ASP A 12 10.44 2.34 -5.62
N GLU A 13 11.51 2.01 -6.35
CA GLU A 13 12.27 0.78 -6.13
C GLU A 13 12.97 0.79 -4.75
N ALA A 14 13.50 1.94 -4.30
CA ALA A 14 14.11 2.06 -2.97
C ALA A 14 13.08 1.78 -1.86
N ARG A 15 11.86 2.30 -1.98
CA ARG A 15 10.78 2.03 -1.01
C ARG A 15 10.37 0.57 -0.99
N GLU A 16 10.26 -0.06 -2.15
CA GLU A 16 9.95 -1.50 -2.24
C GLU A 16 11.01 -2.33 -1.52
N HIS A 17 12.30 -2.05 -1.77
CA HIS A 17 13.39 -2.74 -1.08
C HIS A 17 13.43 -2.46 0.42
N LEU A 18 13.15 -1.23 0.88
CA LEU A 18 13.07 -0.89 2.29
C LEU A 18 11.91 -1.60 2.98
N GLN A 19 10.75 -1.71 2.33
CA GLN A 19 9.61 -2.45 2.83
C GLN A 19 9.92 -3.95 2.94
N ASN A 20 10.56 -4.52 1.92
CA ASN A 20 11.01 -5.91 1.95
C ASN A 20 12.01 -6.13 3.09
N LEU A 21 13.03 -5.28 3.24
CA LEU A 21 13.99 -5.35 4.35
C LEU A 21 13.29 -5.30 5.71
N ASN A 22 12.32 -4.40 5.91
CA ASN A 22 11.55 -4.31 7.15
C ASN A 22 10.85 -5.63 7.48
N THR A 23 10.14 -6.21 6.51
CA THR A 23 9.40 -7.47 6.68
C THR A 23 10.37 -8.63 6.99
N ARG A 24 11.46 -8.75 6.22
CA ARG A 24 12.41 -9.84 6.38
C ARG A 24 13.26 -9.74 7.66
N ILE A 25 13.59 -8.54 8.13
CA ILE A 25 14.27 -8.34 9.42
C ILE A 25 13.34 -8.76 10.58
N MET A 26 12.03 -8.51 10.48
CA MET A 26 11.05 -8.99 11.46
C MET A 26 10.96 -10.52 11.48
N GLU A 27 10.92 -11.15 10.30
CA GLU A 27 10.96 -12.61 10.19
C GLU A 27 12.27 -13.21 10.77
N LEU A 28 13.39 -12.56 10.50
CA LEU A 28 14.70 -12.97 11.03
C LEU A 28 14.75 -12.92 12.55
N GLU A 29 14.04 -12.01 13.21
CA GLU A 29 13.93 -11.97 14.66
C GLU A 29 13.21 -13.21 15.22
N SER A 30 12.16 -13.67 14.52
CA SER A 30 11.38 -14.85 14.93
C SER A 30 12.07 -16.17 14.59
N ASP A 31 12.82 -16.24 13.50
CA ASP A 31 13.57 -17.41 13.05
C ASP A 31 15.00 -17.01 12.60
N PRO A 32 15.93 -16.85 13.55
CA PRO A 32 17.30 -16.37 13.29
C PRO A 32 18.17 -17.27 12.41
N GLU A 33 17.76 -18.52 12.17
CA GLU A 33 18.52 -19.50 11.38
C GLU A 33 17.95 -19.70 9.97
N ASN A 34 16.91 -18.95 9.59
CA ASN A 34 16.28 -19.06 8.28
C ASN A 34 17.17 -18.50 7.17
N MET A 35 17.78 -19.39 6.43
CA MET A 35 18.71 -19.02 5.34
C MET A 35 18.03 -18.35 4.17
N ASP A 36 16.76 -18.65 3.89
CA ASP A 36 16.02 -18.02 2.81
C ASP A 36 15.76 -16.54 3.12
N THR A 37 15.32 -16.24 4.36
CA THR A 37 15.14 -14.87 4.84
C THR A 37 16.46 -14.08 4.84
N ILE A 38 17.57 -14.70 5.30
CA ILE A 38 18.90 -14.08 5.26
C ILE A 38 19.33 -13.74 3.82
N ASN A 39 19.09 -14.65 2.86
CA ASN A 39 19.43 -14.43 1.47
C ASN A 39 18.57 -13.32 0.82
N GLU A 40 17.29 -13.20 1.18
CA GLU A 40 16.43 -12.15 0.69
C GLU A 40 16.84 -10.77 1.22
N ILE A 41 17.17 -10.67 2.52
CA ILE A 41 17.71 -9.44 3.11
C ILE A 41 19.00 -9.03 2.41
N PHE A 42 19.92 -10.00 2.20
CA PHE A 42 21.17 -9.74 1.49
C PHE A 42 20.92 -9.18 0.09
N ARG A 43 20.01 -9.79 -0.68
CA ARG A 43 19.67 -9.32 -2.04
C ARG A 43 19.06 -7.92 -2.03
N ALA A 44 18.12 -7.64 -1.13
CA ALA A 44 17.49 -6.34 -1.03
C ALA A 44 18.50 -5.23 -0.66
N ALA A 45 19.39 -5.50 0.30
CA ALA A 45 20.47 -4.57 0.65
C ALA A 45 21.46 -4.35 -0.52
N HIS A 46 21.81 -5.42 -1.23
CA HIS A 46 22.68 -5.36 -2.38
C HIS A 46 22.09 -4.52 -3.53
N SER A 47 20.82 -4.75 -3.87
CA SER A 47 20.11 -3.96 -4.89
C SER A 47 20.04 -2.48 -4.50
N LEU A 48 19.69 -2.19 -3.25
CA LEU A 48 19.61 -0.81 -2.75
C LEU A 48 20.97 -0.12 -2.79
N LYS A 49 22.07 -0.82 -2.44
CA LYS A 49 23.44 -0.31 -2.56
C LYS A 49 23.77 0.05 -4.01
N GLY A 50 23.45 -0.85 -4.96
CA GLY A 50 23.70 -0.63 -6.38
C GLY A 50 22.94 0.58 -6.92
N MET A 51 21.66 0.70 -6.60
CA MET A 51 20.83 1.83 -7.00
C MET A 51 21.31 3.16 -6.41
N ALA A 52 21.63 3.19 -5.10
CA ALA A 52 22.15 4.37 -4.43
C ALA A 52 23.47 4.84 -5.05
N GLY A 53 24.38 3.88 -5.36
CA GLY A 53 25.65 4.17 -6.04
C GLY A 53 25.44 4.73 -7.46
N THR A 54 24.48 4.18 -8.21
CA THR A 54 24.13 4.63 -9.56
C THR A 54 23.58 6.05 -9.57
N MET A 55 22.82 6.44 -8.55
CA MET A 55 22.24 7.77 -8.40
C MET A 55 23.20 8.77 -7.72
N GLY A 56 24.36 8.31 -7.23
CA GLY A 56 25.37 9.14 -6.57
C GLY A 56 25.07 9.42 -5.09
N TYR A 57 24.17 8.68 -4.46
CA TYR A 57 23.82 8.81 -3.04
C TYR A 57 24.81 8.03 -2.17
N SER A 58 25.94 8.66 -1.88
CA SER A 58 27.09 7.99 -1.24
C SER A 58 26.83 7.54 0.19
N ARG A 59 26.04 8.30 0.98
CA ARG A 59 25.73 7.95 2.38
C ARG A 59 24.83 6.73 2.44
N MET A 60 23.79 6.71 1.62
CA MET A 60 22.91 5.58 1.49
C MET A 60 23.66 4.33 1.00
N GLN A 61 24.55 4.48 0.03
CA GLN A 61 25.42 3.42 -0.49
C GLN A 61 26.35 2.86 0.60
N ASN A 62 27.00 3.73 1.40
CA ASN A 62 27.90 3.30 2.45
C ASN A 62 27.17 2.53 3.56
N LEU A 63 26.04 3.02 4.03
CA LEU A 63 25.25 2.35 5.08
C LEU A 63 24.75 0.97 4.62
N THR A 64 24.22 0.89 3.40
CA THR A 64 23.76 -0.39 2.81
C THR A 64 24.91 -1.36 2.57
N HIS A 65 26.10 -0.88 2.19
CA HIS A 65 27.29 -1.70 2.05
C HIS A 65 27.72 -2.35 3.40
N ASP A 66 27.71 -1.58 4.49
CA ASP A 66 28.09 -2.14 5.79
C ASP A 66 27.03 -3.12 6.35
N MET A 67 25.75 -2.88 6.07
CA MET A 67 24.69 -3.86 6.34
C MET A 67 24.89 -5.15 5.53
N GLU A 68 25.20 -5.06 4.25
CA GLU A 68 25.49 -6.21 3.38
C GLU A 68 26.68 -7.04 3.90
N ASN A 69 27.75 -6.39 4.38
CA ASN A 69 28.90 -7.07 4.98
C ASN A 69 28.49 -7.91 6.20
N VAL A 70 27.65 -7.39 7.08
CA VAL A 70 27.12 -8.12 8.23
C VAL A 70 26.33 -9.34 7.77
N PHE A 71 25.41 -9.17 6.81
CA PHE A 71 24.61 -10.29 6.28
C PHE A 71 25.45 -11.31 5.52
N SER A 72 26.52 -10.90 4.86
CA SER A 72 27.47 -11.83 4.24
C SER A 72 28.12 -12.75 5.27
N GLU A 73 28.53 -12.22 6.44
CA GLU A 73 29.11 -13.02 7.51
C GLU A 73 28.05 -13.91 8.20
N VAL A 74 26.82 -13.46 8.32
CA VAL A 74 25.70 -14.27 8.82
C VAL A 74 25.41 -15.42 7.85
N ARG A 75 25.32 -15.16 6.56
CA ARG A 75 25.09 -16.15 5.50
C ARG A 75 26.20 -17.21 5.47
N ASN A 76 27.45 -16.80 5.67
CA ASN A 76 28.59 -17.70 5.70
C ASN A 76 28.70 -18.51 7.01
N GLY A 77 27.78 -18.30 7.96
CA GLY A 77 27.77 -18.98 9.26
C GLY A 77 28.87 -18.51 10.22
N ASN A 78 29.54 -17.39 9.90
CA ASN A 78 30.61 -16.82 10.72
C ASN A 78 30.06 -15.95 11.84
N LEU A 79 28.87 -15.42 11.68
CA LEU A 79 28.18 -14.55 12.63
C LEU A 79 26.77 -15.10 12.91
N LYS A 80 26.39 -15.12 14.20
CA LYS A 80 25.02 -15.49 14.59
C LYS A 80 24.16 -14.26 14.77
N VAL A 81 22.91 -14.36 14.34
CA VAL A 81 21.91 -13.32 14.58
C VAL A 81 21.60 -13.26 16.07
N VAL A 82 21.75 -12.08 16.66
CA VAL A 82 21.44 -11.77 18.06
C VAL A 82 20.45 -10.61 18.12
N PRO A 83 19.63 -10.49 19.18
CA PRO A 83 18.62 -9.43 19.29
C PRO A 83 19.18 -8.03 19.14
N GLU A 84 20.40 -7.77 19.66
CA GLU A 84 21.07 -6.47 19.55
C GLU A 84 21.43 -6.12 18.12
N MET A 85 21.75 -7.11 17.29
CA MET A 85 21.98 -6.94 15.86
C MET A 85 20.69 -6.56 15.14
N VAL A 86 19.59 -7.24 15.44
CA VAL A 86 18.28 -6.94 14.85
C VAL A 86 17.85 -5.51 15.20
N ASP A 87 18.05 -5.07 16.45
CA ASP A 87 17.76 -3.69 16.85
C ASP A 87 18.63 -2.65 16.11
N LEU A 88 19.90 -3.01 15.84
CA LEU A 88 20.78 -2.14 15.06
C LEU A 88 20.34 -2.07 13.58
N LEU A 89 19.95 -3.20 13.00
CA LEU A 89 19.46 -3.26 11.63
C LEU A 89 18.19 -2.41 11.42
N PHE A 90 17.28 -2.40 12.40
CA PHE A 90 16.13 -1.51 12.35
C PHE A 90 16.52 -0.02 12.39
N LYS A 91 17.53 0.36 13.19
CA LYS A 91 18.03 1.73 13.19
C LYS A 91 18.69 2.10 11.85
N CYS A 92 19.37 1.16 11.21
CA CYS A 92 19.91 1.37 9.89
C CYS A 92 18.78 1.57 8.85
N LEU A 93 17.70 0.79 8.97
CA LEU A 93 16.53 0.94 8.12
C LEU A 93 15.88 2.34 8.30
N ASP A 94 15.73 2.82 9.54
CA ASP A 94 15.24 4.19 9.82
C ASP A 94 16.11 5.26 9.14
N ALA A 95 17.43 5.08 9.18
CA ALA A 95 18.36 6.00 8.53
C ALA A 95 18.24 5.95 7.00
N LEU A 96 17.99 4.77 6.42
CA LEU A 96 17.75 4.62 4.99
C LEU A 96 16.41 5.22 4.55
N GLU A 97 15.36 5.08 5.36
CA GLU A 97 14.07 5.75 5.16
C GLU A 97 14.25 7.28 5.22
N GLU A 98 15.01 7.81 6.19
CA GLU A 98 15.33 9.24 6.31
C GLU A 98 16.05 9.76 5.05
N TYR A 99 17.04 9.01 4.53
CA TYR A 99 17.71 9.35 3.29
C TYR A 99 16.73 9.39 2.10
N THR A 100 15.86 8.40 1.99
CA THR A 100 14.86 8.31 0.91
C THR A 100 13.87 9.49 0.96
N ASP A 101 13.42 9.88 2.16
CA ASP A 101 12.53 11.02 2.36
C ASP A 101 13.23 12.35 2.04
N ASN A 102 14.51 12.50 2.41
CA ASN A 102 15.30 13.68 2.07
C ASN A 102 15.49 13.79 0.55
N ILE A 103 15.80 12.68 -0.12
CA ILE A 103 15.94 12.60 -1.58
C ILE A 103 14.63 12.99 -2.28
N GLN A 104 13.49 12.54 -1.78
CA GLN A 104 12.19 12.92 -2.33
C GLN A 104 11.92 14.42 -2.21
N ASN A 105 12.25 15.02 -1.06
CA ASN A 105 11.93 16.42 -0.77
C ASN A 105 12.91 17.41 -1.38
N SER A 106 14.19 17.04 -1.52
CA SER A 106 15.27 17.97 -1.88
C SER A 106 16.23 17.44 -2.96
N ALA A 107 16.01 16.23 -3.49
CA ALA A 107 16.92 15.51 -4.38
C ALA A 107 18.36 15.34 -3.80
N ASP A 108 18.48 15.38 -2.47
CA ASP A 108 19.74 15.23 -1.70
C ASP A 108 19.47 14.29 -0.52
N GLU A 109 20.40 13.39 -0.20
CA GLU A 109 20.31 12.45 0.92
C GLU A 109 20.46 13.11 2.32
N GLY A 110 20.66 14.42 2.38
CA GLY A 110 20.85 15.16 3.63
C GLY A 110 22.29 15.16 4.13
N THR A 111 22.51 15.60 5.37
CA THR A 111 23.87 15.82 5.95
C THR A 111 24.27 14.77 6.99
N ASN A 112 23.37 13.86 7.37
CA ASN A 112 23.61 12.86 8.40
C ASN A 112 24.38 11.66 7.83
N ASP A 113 25.62 11.47 8.23
CA ASP A 113 26.47 10.37 7.73
C ASP A 113 26.23 9.04 8.46
N ASN A 114 25.43 9.04 9.52
CA ASN A 114 25.10 7.85 10.33
C ASN A 114 26.33 7.02 10.77
N GLU A 115 27.50 7.68 10.92
CA GLU A 115 28.73 7.04 11.37
C GLU A 115 28.62 6.20 12.65
N PRO A 116 27.81 6.59 13.67
CA PRO A 116 27.63 5.75 14.85
C PRO A 116 27.01 4.40 14.55
N LEU A 117 26.10 4.31 13.58
CA LEU A 117 25.47 3.07 13.14
C LEU A 117 26.47 2.19 12.38
N ILE A 118 27.21 2.81 11.46
CA ILE A 118 28.28 2.15 10.69
C ILE A 118 29.33 1.54 11.63
N ARG A 119 29.74 2.28 12.66
CA ARG A 119 30.69 1.76 13.66
C ARG A 119 30.12 0.57 14.42
N GLN A 120 28.86 0.64 14.85
CA GLN A 120 28.20 -0.49 15.55
C GLN A 120 28.07 -1.72 14.65
N LEU A 121 27.75 -1.56 13.34
CA LEU A 121 27.76 -2.66 12.38
C LEU A 121 29.15 -3.28 12.26
N ASN A 122 30.19 -2.46 12.15
CA ASN A 122 31.57 -2.90 12.07
C ASN A 122 32.08 -3.54 13.37
N ASP A 123 31.57 -3.16 14.54
CA ASP A 123 31.87 -3.79 15.82
C ASP A 123 31.39 -5.27 15.85
N PHE A 124 30.26 -5.60 15.22
CA PHE A 124 29.83 -6.99 15.04
C PHE A 124 30.78 -7.78 14.13
N LEU A 125 31.43 -7.14 13.17
CA LEU A 125 32.43 -7.72 12.27
C LEU A 125 33.82 -7.80 12.96
N GLY A 126 34.17 -6.78 13.76
CA GLY A 126 35.50 -6.61 14.37
C GLY A 126 35.75 -7.39 15.65
N GLY A 127 34.76 -8.08 16.20
CA GLY A 127 34.92 -8.89 17.42
C GLY A 127 35.97 -10.06 17.37
N ARG A 128 36.75 -10.15 16.28
CA ARG A 128 37.77 -11.15 16.02
C ARG A 128 39.18 -10.61 15.73
N GLU A 129 39.43 -9.31 15.79
CA GLU A 129 40.75 -8.75 15.46
C GLU A 129 41.76 -8.68 16.63
N ASP A 130 41.61 -9.40 17.70
CA ASP A 130 42.68 -9.48 18.72
C ASP A 130 43.75 -10.57 18.47
N ASN A 131 43.76 -11.19 17.26
CA ASN A 131 44.78 -12.22 16.99
C ASN A 131 45.40 -12.23 15.59
N LYS A 132 45.61 -11.06 14.98
CA LYS A 132 46.63 -10.95 13.90
C LYS A 132 47.24 -9.53 13.86
N LYS A 133 48.17 -9.27 14.77
CA LYS A 133 49.14 -8.19 14.59
C LYS A 133 50.21 -8.60 13.58
N ALA A 134 50.55 -7.65 12.75
CA ALA A 134 51.78 -7.47 12.01
C ALA A 134 51.94 -8.22 10.66
N GLY A 135 51.73 -7.48 9.62
CA GLY A 135 52.14 -7.83 8.25
C GLY A 135 52.10 -6.62 7.33
N LYS A 136 53.08 -5.74 7.52
CA LYS A 136 53.57 -4.71 6.59
C LYS A 136 52.94 -4.62 5.22
N ALA A 137 52.51 -3.41 4.89
CA ALA A 137 52.42 -2.88 3.54
C ALA A 137 53.68 -3.17 2.70
N ALA A 138 53.50 -3.63 1.52
CA ALA A 138 54.49 -3.54 0.45
C ALA A 138 53.73 -3.51 -0.88
N PRO A 139 54.25 -2.77 -1.85
CA PRO A 139 53.48 -2.13 -2.90
C PRO A 139 53.22 -3.07 -4.08
N ALA A 140 52.25 -2.67 -4.88
CA ALA A 140 51.89 -3.27 -6.17
C ALA A 140 53.11 -3.59 -7.04
N PRO A 141 53.07 -4.65 -7.83
CA PRO A 141 53.76 -4.63 -9.07
C PRO A 141 52.78 -4.28 -10.19
N ALA A 142 53.13 -3.21 -10.84
CA ALA A 142 52.64 -2.83 -12.13
C ALA A 142 52.99 -3.89 -13.20
N ALA A 143 52.09 -3.94 -14.15
CA ALA A 143 52.30 -4.23 -15.52
C ALA A 143 52.53 -5.66 -15.98
N ALA A 144 51.64 -6.09 -16.83
CA ALA A 144 52.08 -6.40 -18.18
C ALA A 144 50.88 -6.23 -19.11
N SER A 145 50.83 -5.12 -19.79
CA SER A 145 50.21 -4.97 -21.09
C SER A 145 50.73 -6.04 -22.00
N ALA A 146 49.86 -6.89 -22.44
CA ALA A 146 50.10 -7.63 -23.70
C ALA A 146 48.99 -7.24 -24.65
N SER A 147 49.27 -6.23 -25.44
CA SER A 147 48.62 -6.02 -26.71
C SER A 147 48.66 -7.31 -27.52
N ASN A 148 47.50 -7.82 -27.82
CA ASN A 148 47.37 -8.79 -28.93
C ASN A 148 46.30 -8.27 -29.87
N GLU A 149 46.71 -7.41 -30.78
CA GLU A 149 46.05 -7.24 -32.08
C GLU A 149 46.22 -8.53 -32.88
N GLY A 150 45.12 -9.10 -33.28
CA GLY A 150 45.16 -10.06 -34.39
C GLY A 150 44.14 -11.18 -34.29
N THR A 151 43.26 -11.15 -35.24
CA THR A 151 42.44 -12.21 -35.81
C THR A 151 40.99 -12.31 -35.35
N GLY A 152 40.13 -12.06 -36.32
CA GLY A 152 38.69 -12.07 -36.32
C GLY A 152 38.05 -13.33 -35.75
N GLY A 153 37.77 -13.29 -34.48
CA GLY A 153 36.82 -14.14 -33.79
C GLY A 153 35.94 -13.25 -32.95
N ASN A 154 34.66 -13.53 -32.92
CA ASN A 154 33.72 -12.78 -32.09
C ASN A 154 34.06 -13.00 -30.61
N LYS A 155 34.02 -11.95 -29.79
CA LYS A 155 34.41 -12.03 -28.36
C LYS A 155 33.55 -13.05 -27.59
N TRP A 156 32.27 -13.20 -27.93
CA TRP A 156 31.37 -14.18 -27.30
C TRP A 156 31.70 -15.65 -27.59
N ASP A 157 32.49 -15.97 -28.62
CA ASP A 157 32.95 -17.33 -28.89
C ASP A 157 34.05 -17.80 -27.91
N ALA A 158 34.61 -16.85 -27.15
CA ALA A 158 35.64 -17.09 -26.14
C ALA A 158 35.09 -17.19 -24.70
N VAL A 159 33.82 -16.86 -24.50
CA VAL A 159 33.19 -16.88 -23.18
C VAL A 159 33.08 -18.31 -22.65
N ALA A 160 33.49 -18.53 -21.38
CA ALA A 160 33.45 -19.83 -20.76
C ALA A 160 31.98 -20.16 -20.40
N LEU A 161 31.48 -21.30 -20.89
CA LEU A 161 30.13 -21.79 -20.64
C LEU A 161 30.16 -22.90 -19.59
N GLU A 162 29.29 -22.79 -18.57
CA GLU A 162 29.05 -23.85 -17.59
C GLU A 162 28.12 -24.93 -18.16
N ASP A 163 28.20 -26.16 -17.64
CA ASP A 163 27.38 -27.29 -18.10
C ASP A 163 25.85 -27.00 -17.98
N ALA A 164 25.44 -26.25 -16.95
CA ALA A 164 24.06 -25.84 -16.76
C ALA A 164 23.58 -24.86 -17.87
N GLN A 165 24.41 -23.90 -18.24
CA GLN A 165 24.14 -22.91 -19.28
C GLN A 165 24.10 -23.58 -20.68
N ILE A 166 24.99 -24.54 -20.93
CA ILE A 166 24.99 -25.34 -22.17
C ILE A 166 23.66 -26.10 -22.32
N ASN A 167 23.14 -26.67 -21.24
CA ASN A 167 21.88 -27.39 -21.26
C ASN A 167 20.69 -26.46 -21.54
N VAL A 168 20.66 -25.26 -20.93
CA VAL A 168 19.63 -24.23 -21.19
C VAL A 168 19.65 -23.80 -22.63
N ILE A 169 20.83 -23.52 -23.19
CA ILE A 169 21.01 -23.13 -24.57
C ILE A 169 20.54 -24.24 -25.54
N ARG A 170 20.86 -25.50 -25.23
CA ARG A 170 20.45 -26.67 -26.03
C ARG A 170 18.92 -26.86 -26.02
N GLU A 171 18.27 -26.67 -24.89
CA GLU A 171 16.82 -26.77 -24.75
C GLU A 171 16.11 -25.62 -25.48
N ALA A 172 16.62 -24.41 -25.37
CA ALA A 172 16.09 -23.24 -26.08
C ALA A 172 16.22 -23.37 -27.61
N LYS A 173 17.32 -23.96 -28.10
CA LYS A 173 17.50 -24.26 -29.55
C LYS A 173 16.45 -25.27 -30.03
N LYS A 174 16.09 -26.28 -29.22
CA LYS A 174 15.01 -27.24 -29.54
C LYS A 174 13.63 -26.57 -29.58
N GLN A 175 13.43 -25.51 -28.79
CA GLN A 175 12.19 -24.72 -28.76
C GLN A 175 12.12 -23.65 -29.86
N GLY A 176 13.17 -23.56 -30.73
CA GLY A 176 13.20 -22.62 -31.85
C GLY A 176 13.61 -21.20 -31.51
N LYS A 177 14.08 -20.92 -30.28
CA LYS A 177 14.65 -19.62 -29.92
C LYS A 177 16.00 -19.38 -30.54
N LYS A 178 16.28 -18.14 -30.91
CA LYS A 178 17.56 -17.73 -31.51
C LYS A 178 18.51 -17.29 -30.40
N ILE A 179 19.80 -17.54 -30.60
CA ILE A 179 20.87 -17.18 -29.69
C ILE A 179 21.70 -16.08 -30.33
N TYR A 180 21.88 -14.98 -29.62
CA TYR A 180 22.67 -13.85 -30.09
C TYR A 180 23.77 -13.50 -29.12
N GLY A 181 24.95 -13.19 -29.64
CA GLY A 181 26.04 -12.58 -28.90
C GLY A 181 26.06 -11.07 -29.18
N LEU A 182 26.17 -10.27 -28.16
CA LEU A 182 26.34 -8.83 -28.25
C LEU A 182 27.64 -8.43 -27.58
N ASN A 183 28.44 -7.57 -28.22
CA ASN A 183 29.54 -6.86 -27.61
C ASN A 183 29.19 -5.36 -27.56
N VAL A 184 29.18 -4.80 -26.38
CA VAL A 184 28.83 -3.41 -26.12
C VAL A 184 30.06 -2.66 -25.69
N SER A 185 30.32 -1.52 -26.32
CA SER A 185 31.43 -0.61 -25.99
C SER A 185 30.86 0.70 -25.48
N ILE A 186 31.29 1.13 -24.30
CA ILE A 186 30.89 2.38 -23.65
C ILE A 186 31.89 3.49 -24.06
N GLN A 187 31.42 4.73 -24.18
CA GLN A 187 32.26 5.89 -24.53
C GLN A 187 33.32 6.18 -23.47
N ASP A 188 34.51 6.65 -23.91
CA ASP A 188 35.60 7.05 -23.01
C ASP A 188 35.23 8.15 -22.01
N SER A 189 34.28 9.02 -22.35
CA SER A 189 33.81 10.12 -21.54
C SER A 189 32.81 9.71 -20.45
N CYS A 190 32.38 8.45 -20.43
CA CYS A 190 31.39 7.96 -19.47
C CYS A 190 32.01 7.80 -18.08
N ILE A 191 31.44 8.52 -17.09
CA ILE A 191 31.89 8.49 -15.70
C ILE A 191 31.25 7.30 -14.96
N LEU A 192 30.04 6.90 -15.33
CA LEU A 192 29.23 5.86 -14.66
C LEU A 192 29.05 4.64 -15.57
N LYS A 193 30.11 3.84 -15.73
CA LYS A 193 30.13 2.70 -16.66
C LYS A 193 29.16 1.60 -16.26
N ALA A 194 29.10 1.27 -14.95
CA ALA A 194 28.17 0.27 -14.40
C ALA A 194 26.70 0.63 -14.66
N ALA A 195 26.34 1.90 -14.46
CA ALA A 195 24.98 2.37 -14.72
C ALA A 195 24.58 2.26 -16.20
N ARG A 196 25.52 2.53 -17.12
CA ARG A 196 25.26 2.38 -18.56
C ARG A 196 25.14 0.94 -18.97
N ALA A 197 25.99 0.07 -18.42
CA ALA A 197 25.88 -1.37 -18.62
C ALA A 197 24.52 -1.89 -18.13
N PHE A 198 24.09 -1.52 -16.93
CA PHE A 198 22.78 -1.87 -16.37
C PHE A 198 21.61 -1.44 -17.27
N LEU A 199 21.63 -0.21 -17.79
CA LEU A 199 20.60 0.27 -18.71
C LEU A 199 20.57 -0.55 -20.01
N VAL A 200 21.73 -1.01 -20.49
CA VAL A 200 21.81 -1.92 -21.64
C VAL A 200 21.22 -3.29 -21.30
N PHE A 201 21.51 -3.84 -20.11
CA PHE A 201 20.88 -5.10 -19.65
C PHE A 201 19.35 -4.97 -19.67
N LYS A 202 18.81 -3.92 -19.04
CA LYS A 202 17.37 -3.67 -18.99
C LYS A 202 16.73 -3.51 -20.38
N ALA A 203 17.38 -2.76 -21.27
CA ALA A 203 16.88 -2.55 -22.63
C ALA A 203 16.87 -3.84 -23.46
N VAL A 204 17.79 -4.76 -23.17
CA VAL A 204 17.92 -6.02 -23.87
C VAL A 204 17.00 -7.10 -23.29
N GLU A 205 16.78 -7.11 -21.98
CA GLU A 205 15.84 -8.02 -21.28
C GLU A 205 14.40 -7.89 -21.79
N GLU A 206 14.00 -6.71 -22.29
CA GLU A 206 12.68 -6.55 -22.92
C GLU A 206 12.50 -7.42 -24.18
N PHE A 207 13.57 -7.83 -24.82
CA PHE A 207 13.56 -8.61 -26.07
C PHE A 207 13.99 -10.06 -25.90
N GLY A 208 14.58 -10.43 -24.75
CA GLY A 208 15.05 -11.79 -24.52
C GLY A 208 15.68 -12.01 -23.16
N GLU A 209 16.06 -13.22 -22.87
CA GLU A 209 16.67 -13.64 -21.62
C GLU A 209 18.21 -13.62 -21.73
N ILE A 210 18.89 -12.90 -20.85
CA ILE A 210 20.35 -12.86 -20.80
C ILE A 210 20.84 -14.10 -20.07
N ILE A 211 21.63 -14.93 -20.73
CA ILE A 211 22.17 -16.17 -20.15
C ILE A 211 23.53 -15.94 -19.52
N ILE A 212 24.35 -15.10 -20.14
CA ILE A 212 25.73 -14.90 -19.74
C ILE A 212 26.14 -13.45 -19.99
N SER A 213 26.89 -12.90 -19.06
CA SER A 213 27.66 -11.67 -19.25
C SER A 213 29.14 -11.91 -18.98
N ASP A 214 29.99 -11.29 -19.75
CA ASP A 214 31.43 -11.30 -19.53
C ASP A 214 31.98 -9.86 -19.67
N PRO A 215 32.49 -9.24 -18.58
CA PRO A 215 32.59 -9.80 -17.22
C PRO A 215 31.23 -10.19 -16.60
N ASN A 216 31.30 -10.99 -15.53
CA ASN A 216 30.06 -11.37 -14.82
C ASN A 216 29.34 -10.13 -14.27
N THR A 217 28.05 -10.24 -13.96
CA THR A 217 27.21 -9.13 -13.52
C THR A 217 27.82 -8.39 -12.34
N GLN A 218 28.44 -9.10 -11.40
CA GLN A 218 29.04 -8.52 -10.20
C GLN A 218 30.31 -7.71 -10.50
N ASP A 219 31.15 -8.17 -11.44
CA ASP A 219 32.34 -7.41 -11.86
C ASP A 219 31.96 -6.18 -12.70
N ILE A 220 30.81 -6.22 -13.39
CA ILE A 220 30.26 -5.06 -14.10
C ILE A 220 29.73 -4.02 -13.10
N GLU A 221 29.00 -4.45 -12.07
CA GLU A 221 28.50 -3.57 -10.98
C GLU A 221 29.64 -2.93 -10.18
N ASP A 222 30.71 -3.70 -9.92
CA ASP A 222 31.91 -3.22 -9.24
C ASP A 222 32.83 -2.37 -10.14
N GLU A 223 32.42 -2.04 -11.38
CA GLU A 223 33.21 -1.34 -12.40
C GLU A 223 34.57 -1.97 -12.69
N LYS A 224 34.71 -3.30 -12.50
CA LYS A 224 35.93 -4.07 -12.76
C LYS A 224 36.10 -4.45 -14.25
N PHE A 225 35.61 -3.63 -15.15
CA PHE A 225 35.77 -3.76 -16.57
C PHE A 225 36.26 -2.45 -17.21
N ASP A 226 36.89 -2.54 -18.34
CA ASP A 226 37.48 -1.35 -18.95
C ASP A 226 36.40 -0.50 -19.67
N ARG A 227 35.85 -0.98 -20.79
CA ARG A 227 34.80 -0.28 -21.56
C ARG A 227 33.88 -1.24 -22.28
N ASP A 228 34.35 -2.45 -22.50
CA ASP A 228 33.68 -3.44 -23.31
C ASP A 228 33.11 -4.53 -22.39
N PHE A 229 31.89 -4.93 -22.67
CA PHE A 229 31.30 -6.12 -22.06
C PHE A 229 30.53 -6.92 -23.12
N THR A 230 30.40 -8.21 -22.87
CA THR A 230 29.78 -9.15 -23.81
C THR A 230 28.57 -9.80 -23.17
N LEU A 231 27.48 -9.92 -23.92
CA LEU A 231 26.23 -10.57 -23.49
C LEU A 231 25.89 -11.72 -24.44
N VAL A 232 25.37 -12.82 -23.90
CA VAL A 232 24.74 -13.89 -24.69
C VAL A 232 23.28 -13.96 -24.30
N ILE A 233 22.39 -13.85 -25.29
CA ILE A 233 20.96 -13.63 -25.11
C ILE A 233 20.17 -14.67 -25.91
N LEU A 234 19.10 -15.19 -25.28
CA LEU A 234 18.06 -15.98 -25.93
C LEU A 234 16.89 -15.09 -26.30
N SER A 235 16.53 -15.02 -27.57
CA SER A 235 15.43 -14.15 -28.00
C SER A 235 14.64 -14.78 -29.17
N GLU A 236 13.36 -14.40 -29.23
CA GLU A 236 12.50 -14.63 -30.39
C GLU A 236 12.50 -13.42 -31.36
N ALA A 237 12.98 -12.27 -30.88
CA ALA A 237 13.09 -11.05 -31.67
C ALA A 237 14.22 -11.12 -32.72
N GLU A 238 14.20 -10.20 -33.66
CA GLU A 238 15.29 -10.06 -34.65
C GLU A 238 16.46 -9.29 -34.06
N LEU A 239 17.68 -9.67 -34.40
CA LEU A 239 18.93 -9.10 -33.89
C LEU A 239 18.99 -7.58 -34.03
N ASP A 240 18.48 -7.03 -35.11
CA ASP A 240 18.53 -5.59 -35.39
C ASP A 240 17.71 -4.78 -34.36
N LYS A 241 16.63 -5.35 -33.81
CA LYS A 241 15.84 -4.72 -32.74
C LYS A 241 16.59 -4.69 -31.42
N ILE A 242 17.31 -5.76 -31.11
CA ILE A 242 18.10 -5.88 -29.88
C ILE A 242 19.29 -4.91 -29.93
N ILE A 243 19.98 -4.84 -31.10
CA ILE A 243 21.06 -3.89 -31.31
C ILE A 243 20.55 -2.44 -31.23
N ALA A 244 19.38 -2.15 -31.81
CA ALA A 244 18.77 -0.83 -31.73
C ALA A 244 18.41 -0.44 -30.30
N ALA A 245 17.86 -1.36 -29.52
CA ALA A 245 17.54 -1.15 -28.10
C ALA A 245 18.81 -0.87 -27.27
N ALA A 246 19.83 -1.70 -27.38
CA ALA A 246 21.10 -1.50 -26.70
C ALA A 246 21.79 -0.18 -27.13
N SER A 247 21.71 0.17 -28.40
CA SER A 247 22.31 1.40 -28.95
C SER A 247 21.50 2.67 -28.60
N SER A 248 20.24 2.55 -28.16
CA SER A 248 19.42 3.68 -27.72
C SER A 248 19.86 4.23 -26.37
N VAL A 249 20.62 3.45 -25.60
CA VAL A 249 21.17 3.88 -24.31
C VAL A 249 22.25 4.94 -24.55
N SER A 250 22.15 6.07 -23.83
CA SER A 250 23.10 7.16 -23.94
C SER A 250 24.52 6.74 -23.53
N GLU A 251 25.54 7.34 -24.15
CA GLU A 251 26.98 7.08 -23.89
C GLU A 251 27.45 5.67 -24.28
N ILE A 252 26.68 4.93 -25.04
CA ILE A 252 27.16 3.74 -25.74
C ILE A 252 27.83 4.17 -27.04
N GLU A 253 29.09 3.75 -27.26
CA GLU A 253 29.85 4.06 -28.43
C GLU A 253 29.49 3.14 -29.61
N LYS A 254 29.39 1.85 -29.30
CA LYS A 254 29.15 0.83 -30.32
C LYS A 254 28.52 -0.42 -29.74
N VAL A 255 27.59 -1.00 -30.50
CA VAL A 255 27.04 -2.34 -30.25
C VAL A 255 27.23 -3.20 -31.46
N ILE A 256 27.89 -4.35 -31.30
CA ILE A 256 28.10 -5.34 -32.34
C ILE A 256 27.40 -6.62 -31.91
N GLY A 257 26.55 -7.16 -32.77
CA GLY A 257 25.85 -8.41 -32.48
C GLY A 257 25.91 -9.38 -33.65
N ALA A 258 25.91 -10.67 -33.34
CA ALA A 258 25.74 -11.73 -34.34
C ALA A 258 25.07 -12.96 -33.73
N PRO A 259 24.45 -13.83 -34.57
CA PRO A 259 23.99 -15.13 -34.09
C PRO A 259 25.18 -15.97 -33.57
N VAL A 260 24.99 -16.63 -32.43
CA VAL A 260 26.00 -17.50 -31.83
C VAL A 260 25.82 -18.91 -32.37
N GLU A 261 26.86 -19.39 -33.06
CA GLU A 261 26.98 -20.79 -33.47
C GLU A 261 27.79 -21.55 -32.41
N LEU A 262 27.11 -22.39 -31.64
CA LEU A 262 27.72 -23.13 -30.52
C LEU A 262 28.93 -24.01 -30.98
N GLU A 263 28.93 -24.41 -32.23
CA GLU A 263 29.98 -25.19 -32.82
C GLU A 263 31.33 -24.45 -32.91
N ASN A 264 31.32 -23.12 -32.80
CA ASN A 264 32.52 -22.29 -32.80
C ASN A 264 33.06 -22.04 -31.37
N ASN A 265 32.30 -22.36 -30.31
CA ASN A 265 32.76 -22.19 -28.94
C ASN A 265 33.62 -23.36 -28.47
N LYS A 266 34.86 -23.06 -28.03
CA LYS A 266 35.84 -24.06 -27.61
C LYS A 266 35.40 -24.89 -26.39
N HIS A 267 34.68 -24.30 -25.46
CA HIS A 267 34.16 -24.97 -24.26
C HIS A 267 33.03 -25.94 -24.61
N TYR A 268 32.11 -25.53 -25.47
CA TYR A 268 31.02 -26.38 -25.94
C TYR A 268 31.53 -27.63 -26.64
N ASN A 269 32.56 -27.50 -27.49
CA ASN A 269 33.17 -28.62 -28.17
C ASN A 269 33.90 -29.58 -27.23
N ALA A 270 34.48 -29.08 -26.14
CA ALA A 270 35.14 -29.93 -25.14
C ALA A 270 34.12 -30.76 -24.34
N VAL A 271 32.99 -30.18 -23.96
CA VAL A 271 31.90 -30.88 -23.24
C VAL A 271 31.19 -31.88 -24.17
N ALA A 272 30.92 -31.50 -25.41
CA ALA A 272 30.32 -32.39 -26.40
C ALA A 272 31.21 -33.59 -26.73
N ALA A 273 32.54 -33.42 -26.75
CA ALA A 273 33.50 -34.50 -26.93
C ALA A 273 33.53 -35.47 -25.73
N ALA A 274 33.46 -34.94 -24.51
CA ALA A 274 33.42 -35.73 -23.26
C ALA A 274 32.11 -36.55 -23.14
N GLU A 275 30.97 -36.00 -23.59
CA GLU A 275 29.71 -36.75 -23.65
C GLU A 275 29.69 -37.81 -24.75
N ALA A 276 30.31 -37.56 -25.87
CA ALA A 276 30.45 -38.55 -26.96
C ALA A 276 31.34 -39.74 -26.55
N GLU A 277 32.37 -39.50 -25.73
CA GLU A 277 33.18 -40.57 -25.14
C GLU A 277 32.39 -41.40 -24.11
N LYS A 278 31.55 -40.75 -23.28
CA LYS A 278 30.69 -41.47 -22.32
C LYS A 278 29.59 -42.30 -23.00
N THR A 279 29.05 -41.82 -24.12
CA THR A 279 28.06 -42.57 -24.90
C THR A 279 28.68 -43.73 -25.68
N ALA A 280 29.92 -43.59 -26.15
CA ALA A 280 30.67 -44.66 -26.81
C ALA A 280 31.11 -45.79 -25.86
N GLU A 281 31.31 -45.48 -24.56
CA GLU A 281 31.58 -46.52 -23.53
C GLU A 281 30.31 -47.26 -23.11
N ALA A 282 29.11 -46.59 -23.15
CA ALA A 282 27.83 -47.22 -22.85
C ALA A 282 27.31 -48.15 -23.94
N GLU A 283 27.66 -47.93 -25.21
CA GLU A 283 27.29 -48.79 -26.35
C GLU A 283 28.10 -50.08 -26.46
N LYS A 284 29.20 -50.23 -25.72
CA LYS A 284 30.03 -51.46 -25.76
C LYS A 284 29.57 -52.58 -24.82
N THR A 285 28.49 -52.39 -24.07
CA THR A 285 28.03 -53.39 -23.07
C THR A 285 26.61 -53.90 -23.26
N ALA A 286 25.97 -53.78 -24.43
CA ALA A 286 24.67 -54.42 -24.67
C ALA A 286 24.64 -55.07 -26.07
N ALA A 287 24.70 -56.38 -26.15
CA ALA A 287 24.34 -57.20 -27.30
C ALA A 287 23.06 -58.02 -27.03
N PRO A 288 22.34 -58.57 -28.01
CA PRO A 288 20.93 -58.32 -28.23
C PRO A 288 20.05 -59.57 -28.03
N VAL A 289 18.74 -59.42 -27.88
CA VAL A 289 17.76 -60.49 -28.10
C VAL A 289 16.58 -59.93 -28.93
N GLU A 290 16.33 -60.71 -29.98
CA GLU A 290 15.41 -60.60 -31.10
C GLU A 290 13.90 -60.51 -30.71
N GLU A 291 13.18 -59.69 -31.48
CA GLU A 291 12.12 -59.99 -32.49
C GLU A 291 10.88 -60.77 -32.00
N GLN A 292 9.66 -60.56 -32.39
CA GLN A 292 8.90 -59.87 -33.45
C GLN A 292 7.39 -59.97 -33.18
N PRO A 293 6.45 -59.69 -34.10
CA PRO A 293 5.56 -58.54 -34.10
C PRO A 293 4.05 -58.94 -34.15
N SER A 294 3.17 -57.95 -34.23
CA SER A 294 1.93 -57.86 -35.05
C SER A 294 0.79 -57.18 -34.29
N ALA A 295 0.22 -56.16 -34.74
CA ALA A 295 -0.66 -55.83 -35.87
C ALA A 295 -2.13 -55.63 -35.44
N GLN A 296 -2.66 -54.49 -35.89
CA GLN A 296 -4.05 -54.18 -36.30
C GLN A 296 -5.11 -53.84 -35.24
N GLU A 297 -5.48 -52.56 -35.25
CA GLU A 297 -6.71 -51.96 -35.89
C GLU A 297 -8.06 -52.46 -35.37
N GLN A 298 -8.86 -51.59 -34.85
CA GLN A 298 -10.13 -51.06 -35.39
C GLN A 298 -11.09 -50.49 -34.33
N THR A 299 -11.39 -49.23 -34.51
CA THR A 299 -12.70 -48.57 -34.44
C THR A 299 -13.85 -49.14 -33.59
N ALA A 300 -14.44 -48.30 -32.76
CA ALA A 300 -15.85 -47.78 -32.82
C ALA A 300 -16.41 -47.41 -31.43
N GLU A 301 -17.03 -46.26 -31.38
CA GLU A 301 -17.92 -45.69 -30.36
C GLU A 301 -19.26 -46.49 -30.25
N PRO A 302 -20.25 -46.08 -29.42
CA PRO A 302 -20.30 -45.66 -28.01
C PRO A 302 -21.36 -46.44 -27.19
N ALA A 303 -21.43 -46.23 -25.86
CA ALA A 303 -22.67 -46.04 -25.10
C ALA A 303 -22.53 -46.24 -23.57
N ALA A 304 -22.90 -45.19 -22.86
CA ALA A 304 -23.79 -45.03 -21.72
C ALA A 304 -23.66 -45.87 -20.42
N VAL A 305 -23.46 -45.09 -19.35
CA VAL A 305 -24.13 -45.10 -18.01
C VAL A 305 -23.84 -46.25 -17.03
N GLN A 306 -23.18 -45.97 -15.93
CA GLN A 306 -23.72 -45.84 -14.57
C GLN A 306 -22.66 -45.72 -13.47
N ALA A 307 -23.07 -45.01 -12.44
CA ALA A 307 -22.35 -44.52 -11.29
C ALA A 307 -21.84 -45.61 -10.31
N ALA A 308 -20.73 -45.36 -9.66
CA ALA A 308 -20.47 -45.58 -8.23
C ALA A 308 -19.16 -44.88 -7.79
N ALA A 309 -19.22 -44.04 -6.74
CA ALA A 309 -18.13 -43.38 -6.03
C ALA A 309 -17.52 -44.30 -4.96
N PRO A 310 -16.54 -43.82 -4.15
CA PRO A 310 -15.17 -43.41 -4.49
C PRO A 310 -14.12 -44.15 -3.65
N LYS A 311 -12.89 -44.14 -4.08
CA LYS A 311 -11.72 -44.34 -3.18
C LYS A 311 -10.66 -43.31 -3.48
N ALA A 312 -10.20 -42.68 -2.41
CA ALA A 312 -9.16 -41.69 -2.37
C ALA A 312 -7.80 -42.27 -2.79
N ASP A 313 -7.13 -41.59 -3.71
CA ASP A 313 -5.70 -41.68 -3.87
C ASP A 313 -5.11 -40.30 -4.11
N ALA A 314 -4.08 -40.02 -3.32
CA ALA A 314 -3.38 -38.74 -3.23
C ALA A 314 -2.73 -38.37 -4.56
N LYS A 315 -3.18 -37.27 -5.18
CA LYS A 315 -2.48 -36.61 -6.26
C LYS A 315 -1.55 -35.52 -5.71
N LYS A 316 -0.26 -35.61 -6.05
CA LYS A 316 0.72 -34.54 -5.92
C LYS A 316 0.18 -33.23 -6.53
N PRO A 317 0.45 -32.09 -5.92
CA PRO A 317 0.02 -30.81 -6.48
C PRO A 317 0.73 -30.54 -7.81
N ALA A 318 -0.07 -30.25 -8.82
CA ALA A 318 0.44 -29.74 -10.10
C ALA A 318 1.00 -28.34 -9.86
N VAL A 319 2.23 -28.12 -10.27
CA VAL A 319 2.88 -26.81 -10.32
C VAL A 319 2.04 -25.91 -11.23
N SER A 320 1.38 -24.93 -10.65
CA SER A 320 0.69 -23.90 -11.40
C SER A 320 1.75 -23.02 -12.09
N LYS A 321 1.56 -22.81 -13.38
CA LYS A 321 2.38 -21.85 -14.16
C LYS A 321 2.24 -20.46 -13.50
N PRO A 322 3.34 -19.70 -13.37
CA PRO A 322 3.26 -18.34 -12.84
C PRO A 322 2.33 -17.52 -13.75
N VAL A 323 1.29 -16.96 -13.16
CA VAL A 323 0.44 -15.95 -13.80
C VAL A 323 1.33 -14.71 -13.92
N VAL A 324 1.70 -14.35 -15.14
CA VAL A 324 2.39 -13.09 -15.41
C VAL A 324 1.37 -11.98 -15.13
N ASN A 325 1.43 -11.40 -13.96
CA ASN A 325 0.69 -10.19 -13.63
C ASN A 325 1.22 -9.04 -14.50
N ARG A 326 0.46 -8.68 -15.53
CA ARG A 326 0.74 -7.47 -16.32
C ARG A 326 0.29 -6.28 -15.51
N THR A 327 1.20 -5.66 -14.78
CA THR A 327 0.97 -4.39 -14.09
C THR A 327 1.23 -3.25 -15.07
N VAL A 328 0.35 -2.24 -15.07
CA VAL A 328 0.53 -0.98 -15.81
C VAL A 328 0.72 0.11 -14.77
N ARG A 329 1.87 0.79 -14.80
CA ARG A 329 2.08 1.97 -13.95
C ARG A 329 1.32 3.15 -14.54
N VAL A 330 0.48 3.77 -13.73
CA VAL A 330 -0.28 4.97 -14.09
C VAL A 330 0.12 6.08 -13.13
N ASP A 331 0.40 7.24 -13.70
CA ASP A 331 0.69 8.46 -12.95
C ASP A 331 -0.53 8.90 -12.12
N ILE A 332 -0.31 9.20 -10.85
CA ILE A 332 -1.34 9.54 -9.87
C ILE A 332 -2.07 10.82 -10.27
N GLU A 333 -1.32 11.84 -10.74
CA GLU A 333 -1.90 13.12 -11.16
C GLU A 333 -2.89 12.93 -12.32
N LYS A 334 -2.65 11.94 -13.19
CA LYS A 334 -3.57 11.58 -14.27
C LYS A 334 -4.84 10.92 -13.77
N LEU A 335 -4.73 10.07 -12.72
CA LEU A 335 -5.90 9.47 -12.07
C LEU A 335 -6.73 10.53 -11.34
N ASP A 336 -6.10 11.46 -10.63
CA ASP A 336 -6.79 12.58 -9.98
C ASP A 336 -7.47 13.51 -10.99
N SER A 337 -6.81 13.77 -12.11
CA SER A 337 -7.41 14.53 -13.22
C SER A 337 -8.62 13.81 -13.81
N LEU A 338 -8.54 12.49 -13.99
CA LEU A 338 -9.65 11.68 -14.45
C LEU A 338 -10.83 11.71 -13.47
N MET A 339 -10.58 11.62 -12.16
CA MET A 339 -11.60 11.75 -11.13
C MET A 339 -12.30 13.12 -11.15
N ASN A 340 -11.53 14.19 -11.36
CA ASN A 340 -12.12 15.52 -11.51
C ASN A 340 -13.04 15.60 -12.73
N LEU A 341 -12.64 15.04 -13.88
CA LEU A 341 -13.48 15.00 -15.08
C LEU A 341 -14.77 14.17 -14.88
N VAL A 342 -14.68 13.06 -14.14
CA VAL A 342 -15.88 12.27 -13.79
C VAL A 342 -16.80 13.07 -12.87
N SER A 343 -16.25 13.81 -11.90
CA SER A 343 -17.03 14.71 -11.04
C SER A 343 -17.73 15.81 -11.84
N GLU A 344 -17.04 16.41 -12.82
CA GLU A 344 -17.64 17.40 -13.74
C GLU A 344 -18.75 16.78 -14.61
N LEU A 345 -18.56 15.53 -15.05
CA LEU A 345 -19.60 14.81 -15.81
C LEU A 345 -20.86 14.57 -14.97
N ILE A 346 -20.70 14.24 -13.68
CA ILE A 346 -21.83 14.08 -12.75
C ILE A 346 -22.58 15.41 -12.59
N ILE A 347 -21.86 16.52 -12.44
CA ILE A 347 -22.45 17.86 -12.33
C ILE A 347 -23.21 18.20 -13.61
N ALA A 348 -22.63 17.96 -14.79
CA ALA A 348 -23.28 18.20 -16.08
C ALA A 348 -24.54 17.32 -16.27
N LYS A 349 -24.48 16.03 -15.86
CA LYS A 349 -25.64 15.13 -15.82
C LYS A 349 -26.75 15.73 -14.94
N ASN A 350 -26.41 16.15 -13.72
CA ASN A 350 -27.38 16.72 -12.79
C ASN A 350 -28.02 18.01 -13.34
N SER A 351 -27.24 18.84 -14.04
CA SER A 351 -27.76 20.01 -14.76
C SER A 351 -28.80 19.64 -15.84
N LEU A 352 -28.50 18.58 -16.58
CA LEU A 352 -29.43 18.09 -17.61
C LEU A 352 -30.74 17.55 -17.01
N VAL A 353 -30.66 16.82 -15.92
CA VAL A 353 -31.82 16.30 -15.16
C VAL A 353 -32.66 17.45 -14.62
N ALA A 354 -32.04 18.47 -14.02
CA ALA A 354 -32.74 19.65 -13.48
C ALA A 354 -33.43 20.44 -14.58
N ALA A 355 -32.79 20.66 -15.74
CA ALA A 355 -33.39 21.32 -16.90
C ALA A 355 -34.57 20.53 -17.44
N SER A 356 -34.49 19.20 -17.47
CA SER A 356 -35.59 18.32 -17.90
C SER A 356 -36.82 18.40 -16.98
N SER A 357 -36.63 18.58 -15.71
CA SER A 357 -37.73 18.64 -14.74
C SER A 357 -38.52 19.95 -14.75
N GLN A 358 -37.93 21.01 -15.29
CA GLN A 358 -38.58 22.34 -15.37
C GLN A 358 -39.51 22.49 -16.60
N ASP A 359 -39.42 21.59 -17.58
CA ASP A 359 -40.21 21.70 -18.82
C ASP A 359 -41.42 20.76 -18.79
N GLU A 360 -42.48 21.15 -18.06
CA GLU A 360 -43.74 20.38 -17.91
C GLU A 360 -44.46 20.10 -19.23
N THR A 361 -44.04 20.68 -20.35
CA THR A 361 -44.72 20.56 -21.63
C THR A 361 -44.21 19.46 -22.54
N THR A 362 -43.07 18.85 -22.24
CA THR A 362 -42.48 17.78 -23.07
C THR A 362 -42.19 16.51 -22.22
N THR A 363 -43.25 15.81 -21.83
CA THR A 363 -43.15 14.42 -21.37
C THR A 363 -42.74 13.51 -22.54
N ASN A 364 -41.49 13.65 -23.00
CA ASN A 364 -40.93 12.76 -23.97
C ASN A 364 -40.31 11.55 -23.21
N SER A 365 -41.09 10.48 -23.10
CA SER A 365 -40.67 9.21 -22.48
C SER A 365 -39.29 8.76 -22.99
N ALA A 366 -39.00 8.95 -24.26
CA ALA A 366 -37.71 8.62 -24.84
C ALA A 366 -36.53 9.50 -24.30
N PHE A 367 -36.80 10.75 -23.94
CA PHE A 367 -35.78 11.62 -23.35
C PHE A 367 -35.47 11.21 -21.91
N ASN A 368 -36.45 10.87 -21.11
CA ASN A 368 -36.26 10.37 -19.74
C ASN A 368 -35.51 9.03 -19.75
N GLU A 369 -35.83 8.12 -20.67
CA GLU A 369 -35.05 6.87 -20.83
C GLU A 369 -33.59 7.15 -21.17
N GLN A 370 -33.26 8.18 -21.95
CA GLN A 370 -31.88 8.54 -22.25
C GLN A 370 -31.18 9.17 -21.06
N ILE A 371 -31.87 9.90 -20.20
CA ILE A 371 -31.35 10.45 -18.97
C ILE A 371 -31.02 9.30 -17.98
N GLU A 372 -31.95 8.36 -17.75
CA GLU A 372 -31.73 7.19 -16.92
C GLU A 372 -30.54 6.35 -17.41
N TYR A 373 -30.43 6.18 -18.74
CA TYR A 373 -29.29 5.51 -19.35
C TYR A 373 -27.97 6.25 -19.08
N LEU A 374 -27.95 7.59 -19.27
CA LEU A 374 -26.78 8.42 -18.98
C LEU A 374 -26.38 8.33 -17.50
N GLU A 375 -27.36 8.30 -16.59
CA GLU A 375 -27.14 8.14 -15.16
C GLU A 375 -26.46 6.81 -14.86
N SER A 376 -26.98 5.71 -15.41
CA SER A 376 -26.38 4.38 -15.27
C SER A 376 -24.93 4.33 -15.79
N VAL A 377 -24.69 4.90 -16.98
CA VAL A 377 -23.32 4.93 -17.58
C VAL A 377 -22.36 5.76 -16.74
N THR A 378 -22.83 6.91 -16.24
CA THR A 378 -21.99 7.80 -15.40
C THR A 378 -21.63 7.14 -14.08
N THR A 379 -22.58 6.46 -13.44
CA THR A 379 -22.34 5.70 -12.19
C THR A 379 -21.35 4.57 -12.42
N ASN A 380 -21.55 3.76 -13.48
CA ASN A 380 -20.64 2.67 -13.84
C ASN A 380 -19.22 3.18 -14.18
N LEU A 381 -19.11 4.34 -14.85
CA LEU A 381 -17.82 4.96 -15.14
C LEU A 381 -17.12 5.40 -13.86
N HIS A 382 -17.85 6.06 -12.95
CA HIS A 382 -17.33 6.47 -11.65
C HIS A 382 -16.81 5.27 -10.84
N GLU A 383 -17.61 4.21 -10.72
CA GLU A 383 -17.19 2.98 -10.02
C GLU A 383 -15.94 2.36 -10.65
N SER A 384 -15.87 2.32 -11.99
CA SER A 384 -14.72 1.76 -12.70
C SER A 384 -13.44 2.57 -12.47
N VAL A 385 -13.53 3.90 -12.50
CA VAL A 385 -12.39 4.79 -12.24
C VAL A 385 -11.95 4.69 -10.77
N MET A 386 -12.90 4.66 -9.83
CA MET A 386 -12.61 4.47 -8.41
C MET A 386 -11.90 3.14 -8.15
N LYS A 387 -12.34 2.06 -8.79
CA LYS A 387 -11.70 0.75 -8.64
C LYS A 387 -10.24 0.74 -9.10
N VAL A 388 -9.91 1.49 -10.14
CA VAL A 388 -8.50 1.65 -10.60
C VAL A 388 -7.65 2.44 -9.59
N ARG A 389 -8.28 3.33 -8.80
CA ARG A 389 -7.61 4.16 -7.79
C ARG A 389 -7.43 3.46 -6.44
N MET A 390 -8.13 2.36 -6.20
CA MET A 390 -8.04 1.61 -4.96
C MET A 390 -6.66 0.96 -4.81
N VAL A 391 -6.13 0.98 -3.59
CA VAL A 391 -4.88 0.35 -3.21
C VAL A 391 -5.08 -0.48 -1.95
N PRO A 392 -4.36 -1.60 -1.78
CA PRO A 392 -4.41 -2.39 -0.55
C PRO A 392 -3.94 -1.58 0.66
N ILE A 393 -4.55 -1.81 1.83
CA ILE A 393 -4.12 -1.16 3.08
C ILE A 393 -2.77 -1.68 3.58
N GLU A 394 -2.23 -2.73 2.98
CA GLU A 394 -0.94 -3.36 3.29
C GLU A 394 0.19 -2.32 3.43
N SER A 395 0.24 -1.33 2.52
CA SER A 395 1.24 -0.26 2.51
C SER A 395 1.31 0.54 3.83
N VAL A 396 0.19 0.65 4.54
CA VAL A 396 0.11 1.35 5.83
C VAL A 396 0.35 0.41 7.00
N VAL A 397 -0.27 -0.79 6.97
CA VAL A 397 -0.25 -1.70 8.12
C VAL A 397 1.08 -2.42 8.31
N THR A 398 1.91 -2.52 7.26
CA THR A 398 3.25 -3.16 7.30
C THR A 398 4.17 -2.55 8.36
N LYS A 399 3.96 -1.29 8.75
CA LYS A 399 4.75 -0.60 9.80
C LYS A 399 4.32 -0.94 11.22
N PHE A 400 3.13 -1.48 11.43
CA PHE A 400 2.56 -1.68 12.76
C PHE A 400 3.22 -2.79 13.58
N PRO A 401 3.62 -3.96 13.01
CA PRO A 401 4.31 -4.99 13.76
C PRO A 401 5.58 -4.47 14.43
N ARG A 402 6.39 -3.69 13.70
CA ARG A 402 7.59 -3.06 14.23
C ARG A 402 7.27 -2.09 15.37
N MET A 403 6.25 -1.24 15.20
CA MET A 403 5.81 -0.32 16.25
C MET A 403 5.39 -1.06 17.53
N ILE A 404 4.61 -2.14 17.41
CA ILE A 404 4.16 -2.94 18.56
C ILE A 404 5.35 -3.62 19.25
N ARG A 405 6.33 -4.12 18.50
CA ARG A 405 7.58 -4.66 19.03
C ARG A 405 8.33 -3.62 19.88
N ASP A 406 8.49 -2.41 19.37
CA ASP A 406 9.19 -1.34 20.07
C ASP A 406 8.43 -0.89 21.32
N LEU A 407 7.09 -0.82 21.25
CA LEU A 407 6.24 -0.56 22.41
C LEU A 407 6.31 -1.69 23.44
N SER A 408 6.36 -2.95 23.01
CA SER A 408 6.55 -4.12 23.90
C SER A 408 7.81 -3.98 24.73
N LYS A 409 8.93 -3.62 24.09
CA LYS A 409 10.21 -3.38 24.79
C LYS A 409 10.15 -2.16 25.72
N LYS A 410 9.57 -1.04 25.25
CA LYS A 410 9.50 0.21 26.02
C LYS A 410 8.58 0.13 27.24
N LEU A 411 7.46 -0.59 27.13
CA LEU A 411 6.46 -0.73 28.18
C LEU A 411 6.71 -1.95 29.09
N ASP A 412 7.72 -2.77 28.78
CA ASP A 412 8.00 -4.05 29.46
C ASP A 412 6.76 -4.96 29.54
N LYS A 413 5.98 -4.99 28.43
CA LYS A 413 4.80 -5.83 28.29
C LYS A 413 4.99 -6.79 27.12
N LYS A 414 4.76 -8.08 27.36
CA LYS A 414 4.76 -9.06 26.25
C LYS A 414 3.45 -8.95 25.47
N MET A 415 3.54 -8.63 24.20
CA MET A 415 2.37 -8.47 23.30
C MET A 415 2.69 -8.95 21.90
N GLU A 416 1.65 -9.40 21.20
CA GLU A 416 1.69 -9.83 19.81
C GLU A 416 0.58 -9.16 19.02
N LEU A 417 0.87 -8.80 17.78
CA LEU A 417 -0.09 -8.21 16.84
C LEU A 417 -0.49 -9.28 15.81
N TYR A 418 -1.80 -9.51 15.70
CA TYR A 418 -2.39 -10.36 14.68
C TYR A 418 -3.12 -9.48 13.67
N MET A 419 -2.75 -9.62 12.41
CA MET A 419 -3.37 -8.85 11.32
C MET A 419 -4.08 -9.78 10.35
N SER A 420 -5.18 -9.30 9.77
CA SER A 420 -5.91 -9.99 8.71
C SER A 420 -6.60 -9.01 7.78
N GLY A 421 -6.72 -9.37 6.49
CA GLY A 421 -7.35 -8.55 5.47
C GLY A 421 -6.47 -7.39 5.00
N GLU A 422 -5.17 -7.55 5.00
CA GLU A 422 -4.20 -6.56 4.52
C GLU A 422 -4.38 -6.25 3.03
N GLU A 423 -4.93 -7.21 2.28
CA GLU A 423 -5.30 -7.10 0.87
C GLU A 423 -6.57 -6.28 0.62
N THR A 424 -7.26 -5.80 1.68
CA THR A 424 -8.47 -5.01 1.53
C THR A 424 -8.16 -3.71 0.81
N GLU A 425 -8.82 -3.50 -0.33
CA GLU A 425 -8.63 -2.31 -1.17
C GLU A 425 -9.43 -1.12 -0.62
N LEU A 426 -8.83 0.05 -0.64
CA LEU A 426 -9.43 1.31 -0.20
C LEU A 426 -8.90 2.45 -1.07
N ASP A 427 -9.66 3.55 -1.19
CA ASP A 427 -9.19 4.72 -1.91
C ASP A 427 -7.84 5.21 -1.39
N ARG A 428 -6.92 5.52 -2.30
CA ARG A 428 -5.55 5.92 -1.96
C ARG A 428 -5.48 7.08 -0.97
N THR A 429 -6.28 8.13 -1.16
CA THR A 429 -6.30 9.28 -0.24
C THR A 429 -6.71 8.87 1.16
N VAL A 430 -7.62 7.92 1.29
CA VAL A 430 -8.05 7.39 2.58
C VAL A 430 -6.94 6.55 3.20
N VAL A 431 -6.25 5.71 2.40
CA VAL A 431 -5.10 4.90 2.85
C VAL A 431 -3.99 5.79 3.39
N ASP A 432 -3.63 6.85 2.67
CA ASP A 432 -2.56 7.78 3.08
C ASP A 432 -2.90 8.51 4.40
N GLU A 433 -4.18 8.73 4.68
CA GLU A 433 -4.64 9.51 5.84
C GLU A 433 -5.09 8.67 7.05
N ILE A 434 -5.42 7.37 6.87
CA ILE A 434 -5.91 6.51 7.95
C ILE A 434 -4.79 5.94 8.83
N GLY A 435 -3.56 5.95 8.33
CA GLY A 435 -2.41 5.36 9.02
C GLY A 435 -2.19 5.92 10.43
N ASP A 436 -2.21 7.25 10.59
CA ASP A 436 -2.03 7.91 11.88
C ASP A 436 -3.14 7.59 12.88
N PRO A 437 -4.45 7.64 12.52
CA PRO A 437 -5.54 7.17 13.36
C PRO A 437 -5.36 5.73 13.85
N LEU A 438 -5.06 4.79 12.94
CA LEU A 438 -4.89 3.38 13.29
C LEU A 438 -3.68 3.17 14.21
N MET A 439 -2.56 3.82 13.92
CA MET A 439 -1.38 3.81 14.78
C MET A 439 -1.70 4.29 16.20
N HIS A 440 -2.52 5.31 16.33
CA HIS A 440 -2.95 5.84 17.64
C HIS A 440 -3.85 4.85 18.39
N LEU A 441 -4.80 4.18 17.71
CA LEU A 441 -5.65 3.15 18.31
C LEU A 441 -4.83 1.96 18.79
N LEU A 442 -3.90 1.45 17.95
CA LEU A 442 -2.99 0.37 18.31
C LEU A 442 -2.11 0.73 19.51
N ARG A 443 -1.58 1.95 19.55
CA ARG A 443 -0.81 2.45 20.70
C ARG A 443 -1.66 2.50 21.97
N ASN A 444 -2.90 2.94 21.90
CA ASN A 444 -3.80 2.95 23.04
C ASN A 444 -4.09 1.54 23.55
N SER A 445 -4.28 0.57 22.66
CA SER A 445 -4.43 -0.84 23.03
C SER A 445 -3.19 -1.38 23.72
N ALA A 446 -1.98 -1.08 23.21
CA ALA A 446 -0.73 -1.50 23.80
C ALA A 446 -0.44 -0.85 25.17
N ASP A 447 -0.61 0.48 25.28
CA ASP A 447 -0.25 1.23 26.51
C ASP A 447 -1.32 1.10 27.59
N HIS A 448 -2.55 1.35 27.25
CA HIS A 448 -3.68 1.45 28.18
C HIS A 448 -4.60 0.22 28.20
N GLY A 449 -4.73 -0.47 27.06
CA GLY A 449 -5.57 -1.67 26.94
C GLY A 449 -4.96 -2.85 27.67
N LEU A 450 -3.74 -3.25 27.30
CA LEU A 450 -3.08 -4.44 27.85
C LEU A 450 -2.55 -4.20 29.27
N GLU A 451 -2.76 -5.19 30.14
CA GLU A 451 -2.23 -5.22 31.50
C GLU A 451 -0.80 -5.77 31.54
N SER A 452 -0.07 -5.51 32.63
CA SER A 452 1.22 -6.16 32.89
C SER A 452 1.06 -7.68 33.05
N ALA A 453 2.13 -8.43 32.75
CA ALA A 453 2.15 -9.89 32.81
C ALA A 453 1.69 -10.43 34.19
N GLU A 454 2.03 -9.72 35.29
CA GLU A 454 1.60 -10.10 36.65
C GLU A 454 0.08 -9.99 36.85
N VAL A 455 -0.53 -8.94 36.31
CA VAL A 455 -1.98 -8.70 36.42
C VAL A 455 -2.73 -9.70 35.57
N ARG A 456 -2.22 -9.99 34.35
CA ARG A 456 -2.79 -11.01 33.44
C ARG A 456 -2.80 -12.39 34.09
N ALA A 457 -1.67 -12.78 34.71
CA ALA A 457 -1.57 -14.06 35.42
C ALA A 457 -2.58 -14.18 36.58
N LYS A 458 -2.79 -13.12 37.34
CA LYS A 458 -3.80 -13.08 38.43
C LYS A 458 -5.23 -13.21 37.93
N ARG A 459 -5.49 -12.80 36.69
CA ARG A 459 -6.81 -12.88 36.04
C ARG A 459 -7.01 -14.16 35.22
N GLY A 460 -5.99 -15.03 35.15
CA GLY A 460 -6.05 -16.29 34.39
C GLY A 460 -5.95 -16.08 32.86
N LYS A 461 -5.45 -14.90 32.41
CA LYS A 461 -5.17 -14.62 31.01
C LYS A 461 -3.78 -15.11 30.58
N PRO A 462 -3.55 -15.37 29.29
CA PRO A 462 -2.19 -15.67 28.78
C PRO A 462 -1.18 -14.59 29.15
N ALA A 463 0.07 -14.95 29.35
CA ALA A 463 1.11 -14.01 29.73
C ALA A 463 1.43 -12.99 28.62
N VAL A 464 1.22 -13.38 27.37
CA VAL A 464 1.34 -12.53 26.19
C VAL A 464 -0.03 -11.89 25.92
N GLY A 465 -0.07 -10.58 25.75
CA GLY A 465 -1.28 -9.84 25.34
C GLY A 465 -1.46 -9.90 23.85
N SER A 466 -2.71 -10.01 23.37
CA SER A 466 -3.02 -10.05 21.95
C SER A 466 -3.66 -8.76 21.52
N ILE A 467 -3.15 -8.19 20.43
CA ILE A 467 -3.73 -7.06 19.71
C ILE A 467 -4.16 -7.56 18.34
N PHE A 468 -5.32 -7.15 17.86
CA PHE A 468 -5.88 -7.59 16.59
C PHE A 468 -6.13 -6.39 15.68
N LEU A 469 -5.79 -6.51 14.41
CA LEU A 469 -6.15 -5.58 13.36
C LEU A 469 -6.79 -6.40 12.24
N ASN A 470 -8.09 -6.21 12.02
CA ASN A 470 -8.83 -6.88 10.97
C ASN A 470 -9.40 -5.85 10.02
N ALA A 471 -9.26 -6.08 8.72
CA ALA A 471 -9.91 -5.25 7.71
C ALA A 471 -10.73 -6.13 6.79
N TYR A 472 -11.92 -5.67 6.42
CA TYR A 472 -12.79 -6.35 5.49
C TYR A 472 -13.80 -5.39 4.89
N GLN A 473 -14.34 -5.76 3.74
CA GLN A 473 -15.40 -5.00 3.09
C GLN A 473 -16.77 -5.48 3.53
N GLU A 474 -17.64 -4.54 3.91
CA GLU A 474 -19.04 -4.80 4.21
C GLU A 474 -19.93 -3.86 3.39
N GLY A 475 -20.51 -4.40 2.31
CA GLY A 475 -21.31 -3.61 1.37
C GLY A 475 -20.47 -2.52 0.68
N ASN A 476 -20.85 -1.27 0.85
CA ASN A 476 -20.14 -0.10 0.29
C ASN A 476 -19.16 0.55 1.29
N ASN A 477 -18.81 -0.15 2.36
CA ASN A 477 -17.88 0.34 3.35
C ASN A 477 -16.74 -0.65 3.56
N VAL A 478 -15.59 -0.13 3.97
CA VAL A 478 -14.51 -0.90 4.57
C VAL A 478 -14.59 -0.75 6.07
N ILE A 479 -14.54 -1.88 6.74
CA ILE A 479 -14.51 -1.96 8.20
C ILE A 479 -13.09 -2.30 8.62
N ILE A 480 -12.52 -1.50 9.51
CA ILE A 480 -11.22 -1.78 10.13
C ILE A 480 -11.44 -1.88 11.63
N GLU A 481 -11.12 -3.04 12.19
CA GLU A 481 -11.27 -3.32 13.61
C GLU A 481 -9.90 -3.40 14.28
N VAL A 482 -9.69 -2.59 15.32
CA VAL A 482 -8.53 -2.65 16.19
C VAL A 482 -8.99 -3.14 17.55
N GLY A 483 -8.54 -4.33 17.96
CA GLY A 483 -8.97 -4.98 19.20
C GLY A 483 -7.81 -5.32 20.11
N ASP A 484 -8.10 -5.44 21.42
CA ASP A 484 -7.19 -5.95 22.43
C ASP A 484 -7.91 -6.91 23.40
N ASP A 485 -7.17 -7.87 23.95
CA ASP A 485 -7.63 -8.80 24.98
C ASP A 485 -7.29 -8.30 26.40
N GLY A 486 -7.13 -6.98 26.55
CA GLY A 486 -6.67 -6.35 27.77
C GLY A 486 -7.74 -6.10 28.84
N ASN A 487 -7.54 -5.01 29.62
CA ASN A 487 -8.40 -4.70 30.76
C ASN A 487 -9.81 -4.26 30.37
N GLY A 488 -10.01 -3.79 29.14
CA GLY A 488 -11.22 -3.08 28.77
C GLY A 488 -11.30 -1.69 29.42
N ILE A 489 -12.36 -0.96 29.10
CA ILE A 489 -12.62 0.41 29.58
C ILE A 489 -13.48 0.32 30.84
N ASP A 490 -13.03 0.92 31.93
CA ASP A 490 -13.77 1.06 33.17
C ASP A 490 -14.74 2.26 33.08
N VAL A 491 -16.01 1.96 32.82
CA VAL A 491 -17.07 2.96 32.61
C VAL A 491 -17.23 3.83 33.85
N GLU A 492 -17.14 3.27 35.06
CA GLU A 492 -17.28 4.03 36.29
C GLU A 492 -16.10 4.98 36.52
N ALA A 493 -14.90 4.57 36.19
CA ALA A 493 -13.73 5.45 36.23
C ALA A 493 -13.84 6.59 35.22
N VAL A 494 -14.39 6.32 34.02
CA VAL A 494 -14.65 7.35 33.00
C VAL A 494 -15.68 8.34 33.47
N LYS A 495 -16.82 7.89 34.09
CA LYS A 495 -17.84 8.74 34.69
C LYS A 495 -17.26 9.65 35.76
N ALA A 496 -16.52 9.05 36.71
CA ALA A 496 -15.91 9.81 37.80
C ALA A 496 -14.99 10.94 37.26
N LYS A 497 -14.19 10.62 36.24
CA LYS A 497 -13.28 11.58 35.62
C LYS A 497 -14.00 12.66 34.83
N ALA A 498 -15.10 12.32 34.15
CA ALA A 498 -15.92 13.28 33.44
C ALA A 498 -16.57 14.29 34.39
N ILE A 499 -17.03 13.85 35.58
CA ILE A 499 -17.55 14.69 36.63
C ILE A 499 -16.46 15.58 37.23
N GLU A 500 -15.28 15.02 37.54
CA GLU A 500 -14.12 15.75 38.06
C GLU A 500 -13.70 16.90 37.16
N ARG A 501 -13.76 16.67 35.83
CA ARG A 501 -13.43 17.68 34.81
C ARG A 501 -14.57 18.64 34.46
N GLY A 502 -15.74 18.44 35.03
CA GLY A 502 -16.90 19.29 34.79
C GLY A 502 -17.54 19.14 33.40
N VAL A 503 -17.24 18.04 32.71
CA VAL A 503 -17.79 17.71 31.37
C VAL A 503 -19.26 17.32 31.49
N ILE A 504 -19.62 16.60 32.54
CA ILE A 504 -20.98 16.18 32.86
C ILE A 504 -21.29 16.45 34.31
N THR A 505 -22.59 16.66 34.62
CA THR A 505 -23.05 16.76 36.00
C THR A 505 -23.28 15.37 36.62
N PRO A 506 -23.23 15.22 37.96
CA PRO A 506 -23.53 13.94 38.59
C PRO A 506 -24.92 13.39 38.26
N GLU A 507 -25.89 14.26 38.01
CA GLU A 507 -27.27 13.90 37.63
C GLU A 507 -27.33 13.34 36.20
N GLN A 508 -26.56 13.92 35.26
CA GLN A 508 -26.40 13.42 33.91
C GLN A 508 -25.69 12.06 33.90
N ALA A 509 -24.61 11.92 34.67
CA ALA A 509 -23.88 10.69 34.81
C ALA A 509 -24.71 9.50 35.32
N ALA A 510 -25.69 9.76 36.19
CA ALA A 510 -26.58 8.73 36.70
C ALA A 510 -27.57 8.19 35.66
N ASN A 511 -27.89 8.98 34.65
CA ASN A 511 -28.86 8.64 33.60
C ASN A 511 -28.21 8.16 32.29
N MET A 512 -26.88 8.31 32.15
CA MET A 512 -26.14 7.90 30.95
C MET A 512 -25.91 6.40 30.94
N GLY A 513 -26.14 5.78 29.77
CA GLY A 513 -25.80 4.40 29.51
C GLY A 513 -24.29 4.20 29.25
N ASP A 514 -23.81 2.97 29.36
CA ASP A 514 -22.39 2.66 29.22
C ASP A 514 -21.79 3.13 27.85
N LYS A 515 -22.54 3.01 26.76
CA LYS A 515 -22.12 3.50 25.44
C LYS A 515 -21.95 5.02 25.42
N GLU A 516 -22.85 5.75 26.03
CA GLU A 516 -22.79 7.23 26.10
C GLU A 516 -21.56 7.67 26.90
N VAL A 517 -21.28 6.97 27.99
CA VAL A 517 -20.11 7.25 28.84
C VAL A 517 -18.81 6.98 28.09
N ILE A 518 -18.74 5.86 27.37
CA ILE A 518 -17.56 5.53 26.57
C ILE A 518 -17.34 6.58 25.46
N ASN A 519 -18.41 7.10 24.87
CA ASN A 519 -18.33 8.16 23.86
C ASN A 519 -17.73 9.48 24.40
N LEU A 520 -17.75 9.72 25.72
CA LEU A 520 -17.06 10.85 26.32
C LEU A 520 -15.55 10.85 26.11
N LEU A 521 -14.96 9.68 25.84
CA LEU A 521 -13.52 9.55 25.53
C LEU A 521 -13.11 10.30 24.26
N PHE A 522 -14.06 10.55 23.36
CA PHE A 522 -13.84 11.30 22.12
C PHE A 522 -14.01 12.81 22.27
N LEU A 523 -14.37 13.30 23.48
CA LEU A 523 -14.50 14.74 23.70
C LEU A 523 -13.12 15.41 23.79
N PRO A 524 -12.98 16.64 23.25
CA PRO A 524 -11.75 17.40 23.35
C PRO A 524 -11.27 17.50 24.79
N SER A 525 -9.97 17.30 25.00
CA SER A 525 -9.33 17.37 26.33
C SER A 525 -9.71 16.26 27.31
N PHE A 526 -10.37 15.18 26.89
CA PHE A 526 -10.70 14.06 27.78
C PHE A 526 -9.52 13.09 27.98
N SER A 527 -8.38 13.28 27.29
CA SER A 527 -7.20 12.42 27.41
C SER A 527 -6.85 12.12 28.87
N THR A 528 -6.63 10.83 29.17
CA THR A 528 -6.39 10.32 30.51
C THR A 528 -4.96 10.56 31.02
N ALA A 529 -4.04 11.00 30.18
CA ALA A 529 -2.64 11.19 30.51
C ALA A 529 -2.42 12.35 31.49
N LYS A 530 -1.87 12.06 32.68
CA LYS A 530 -1.44 13.05 33.68
C LYS A 530 -0.15 13.79 33.31
N GLN A 531 0.58 13.29 32.34
CA GLN A 531 1.81 13.88 31.78
C GLN A 531 1.78 13.68 30.27
N VAL A 532 2.14 14.72 29.53
CA VAL A 532 2.52 14.62 28.12
C VAL A 532 3.77 13.76 28.12
N THR A 533 3.62 12.46 27.84
CA THR A 533 4.77 11.59 27.66
C THR A 533 5.44 11.99 26.34
N ASP A 534 6.76 12.14 26.37
CA ASP A 534 7.64 12.52 25.25
C ASP A 534 7.55 11.62 24.00
N VAL A 535 6.62 10.68 23.98
CA VAL A 535 6.44 9.70 22.90
C VAL A 535 5.39 10.15 21.87
N SER A 536 4.59 11.17 22.20
CA SER A 536 3.60 11.79 21.30
C SER A 536 3.83 13.30 21.27
N GLY A 537 4.88 13.76 20.61
CA GLY A 537 5.24 15.18 20.49
C GLY A 537 4.18 16.12 19.89
N ARG A 538 2.93 15.67 19.72
CA ARG A 538 1.84 16.45 19.13
C ARG A 538 0.54 16.48 19.96
N GLY A 539 0.46 15.86 21.15
CA GLY A 539 -0.75 15.91 21.99
C GLY A 539 -2.01 15.33 21.32
N VAL A 540 -1.86 14.29 20.50
CA VAL A 540 -2.95 13.66 19.75
C VAL A 540 -3.79 12.82 20.73
N GLY A 541 -5.09 13.13 20.85
CA GLY A 541 -6.07 12.38 21.63
C GLY A 541 -7.05 11.61 20.74
N LEU A 542 -7.96 10.86 21.36
CA LEU A 542 -9.03 10.16 20.64
C LEU A 542 -9.99 11.13 19.91
N ASP A 543 -10.10 12.36 20.37
CA ASP A 543 -10.82 13.44 19.69
C ASP A 543 -10.25 13.75 18.29
N VAL A 544 -8.91 13.75 18.18
CA VAL A 544 -8.24 13.96 16.88
C VAL A 544 -8.43 12.74 15.97
N VAL A 545 -8.36 11.52 16.53
CA VAL A 545 -8.65 10.28 15.78
C VAL A 545 -10.05 10.32 15.20
N LYS A 546 -11.04 10.66 16.01
CA LYS A 546 -12.44 10.76 15.59
C LYS A 546 -12.62 11.84 14.52
N SER A 547 -12.08 13.04 14.75
CA SER A 547 -12.16 14.15 13.78
C SER A 547 -11.52 13.79 12.44
N LYS A 548 -10.40 13.04 12.45
CA LYS A 548 -9.73 12.60 11.24
C LYS A 548 -10.56 11.57 10.46
N ILE A 549 -11.12 10.57 11.16
CA ILE A 549 -12.00 9.57 10.55
C ILE A 549 -13.26 10.23 9.98
N GLU A 550 -13.87 11.17 10.72
CA GLU A 550 -15.04 11.93 10.26
C GLU A 550 -14.71 12.79 9.02
N SER A 551 -13.48 13.35 8.94
CA SER A 551 -13.04 14.10 7.75
C SER A 551 -12.92 13.22 6.49
N LEU A 552 -12.74 11.91 6.68
CA LEU A 552 -12.76 10.89 5.62
C LEU A 552 -14.20 10.36 5.37
N SER A 553 -15.23 11.03 5.90
CA SER A 553 -16.63 10.59 5.85
C SER A 553 -16.86 9.23 6.52
N GLY A 554 -15.98 8.85 7.45
CA GLY A 554 -16.06 7.62 8.21
C GLY A 554 -16.65 7.81 9.59
N GLU A 555 -16.85 6.69 10.27
CA GLU A 555 -17.37 6.61 11.64
C GLU A 555 -16.47 5.74 12.49
N VAL A 556 -16.33 6.07 13.78
CA VAL A 556 -15.60 5.24 14.75
C VAL A 556 -16.49 4.91 15.93
N GLU A 557 -16.61 3.64 16.22
CA GLU A 557 -17.30 3.09 17.38
C GLU A 557 -16.33 2.32 18.26
N VAL A 558 -16.69 2.20 19.56
CA VAL A 558 -15.94 1.37 20.51
C VAL A 558 -16.87 0.48 21.30
N LYS A 559 -16.52 -0.79 21.35
CA LYS A 559 -17.13 -1.82 22.19
C LYS A 559 -16.10 -2.29 23.19
N SER A 560 -16.42 -2.24 24.47
CA SER A 560 -15.50 -2.64 25.53
C SER A 560 -16.23 -3.36 26.65
N GLN A 561 -15.55 -4.34 27.23
CA GLN A 561 -16.03 -5.04 28.42
C GLN A 561 -14.88 -5.14 29.41
N LEU A 562 -15.12 -4.65 30.63
CA LEU A 562 -14.13 -4.66 31.68
C LEU A 562 -13.64 -6.09 32.00
N GLY A 563 -12.34 -6.28 32.00
CA GLY A 563 -11.69 -7.58 32.21
C GLY A 563 -11.59 -8.47 30.97
N VAL A 564 -12.22 -8.13 29.86
CA VAL A 564 -12.20 -8.90 28.60
C VAL A 564 -11.33 -8.22 27.55
N GLY A 565 -11.55 -6.93 27.28
CA GLY A 565 -10.81 -6.15 26.30
C GLY A 565 -11.66 -5.06 25.65
N SER A 566 -11.10 -4.44 24.59
CA SER A 566 -11.77 -3.38 23.82
C SER A 566 -11.63 -3.66 22.33
N THR A 567 -12.61 -3.24 21.55
CA THR A 567 -12.60 -3.29 20.08
C THR A 567 -13.07 -1.94 19.54
N TRP A 568 -12.23 -1.31 18.77
CA TRP A 568 -12.48 -0.08 18.02
C TRP A 568 -12.86 -0.47 16.60
N THR A 569 -14.03 -0.08 16.14
CA THR A 569 -14.51 -0.34 14.78
C THR A 569 -14.51 0.97 14.01
N VAL A 570 -13.68 1.06 13.01
CA VAL A 570 -13.63 2.18 12.06
C VAL A 570 -14.36 1.77 10.80
N ARG A 571 -15.36 2.54 10.41
CA ARG A 571 -16.14 2.33 9.18
C ARG A 571 -15.82 3.44 8.20
N LEU A 572 -15.35 3.10 7.02
CA LEU A 572 -14.97 4.04 5.97
C LEU A 572 -15.75 3.73 4.69
N PRO A 573 -16.25 4.73 3.95
CA PRO A 573 -16.85 4.50 2.66
C PRO A 573 -15.77 4.10 1.63
N LEU A 574 -16.10 3.16 0.74
CA LEU A 574 -15.20 2.73 -0.33
C LEU A 574 -14.89 3.84 -1.33
N THR A 575 -15.85 4.74 -1.54
CA THR A 575 -15.75 5.81 -2.54
C THR A 575 -15.71 7.17 -1.87
N LEU A 576 -14.86 8.07 -2.36
CA LEU A 576 -14.94 9.48 -1.98
C LEU A 576 -16.27 10.05 -2.49
N ALA A 577 -17.16 10.20 -1.57
CA ALA A 577 -18.19 11.22 -1.42
C ALA A 577 -19.05 11.61 -2.63
N ILE A 578 -19.63 10.65 -3.34
CA ILE A 578 -20.94 10.90 -3.91
C ILE A 578 -21.96 10.48 -2.85
N ILE A 579 -22.73 11.41 -2.35
CA ILE A 579 -23.83 11.14 -1.41
C ILE A 579 -25.15 11.50 -2.05
N GLN A 580 -26.18 10.77 -1.70
CA GLN A 580 -27.55 11.21 -1.94
C GLN A 580 -27.93 12.23 -0.89
N ALA A 581 -28.33 13.39 -1.32
CA ALA A 581 -28.75 14.49 -0.45
C ALA A 581 -30.14 15.02 -0.82
N LEU A 582 -30.82 15.50 0.20
CA LEU A 582 -32.01 16.31 0.04
C LEU A 582 -31.60 17.76 -0.12
N MET A 583 -31.91 18.33 -1.30
CA MET A 583 -31.66 19.74 -1.58
C MET A 583 -32.81 20.59 -1.04
N VAL A 584 -32.46 21.58 -0.22
CA VAL A 584 -33.40 22.46 0.46
C VAL A 584 -33.00 23.92 0.28
N VAL A 585 -33.96 24.82 0.38
CA VAL A 585 -33.74 26.27 0.40
C VAL A 585 -34.01 26.80 1.81
N VAL A 586 -33.10 27.64 2.29
CA VAL A 586 -33.26 28.41 3.50
C VAL A 586 -32.92 29.88 3.19
N GLY A 587 -33.90 30.74 3.25
CA GLY A 587 -33.77 32.09 2.70
C GLY A 587 -33.59 32.07 1.17
N ASN A 588 -32.53 32.67 0.68
CA ASN A 588 -32.19 32.66 -0.73
C ASN A 588 -31.02 31.70 -1.06
N GLU A 589 -30.63 30.84 -0.12
CA GLU A 589 -29.47 29.97 -0.26
C GLU A 589 -29.88 28.50 -0.33
N LYS A 590 -29.16 27.72 -1.16
CA LYS A 590 -29.35 26.28 -1.32
C LYS A 590 -28.45 25.51 -0.37
N TYR A 591 -29.02 24.54 0.32
CA TYR A 591 -28.33 23.65 1.24
C TYR A 591 -28.61 22.20 0.89
N ALA A 592 -27.70 21.32 1.26
CA ALA A 592 -27.84 19.89 1.11
C ALA A 592 -27.85 19.20 2.49
N ILE A 593 -28.76 18.26 2.70
CA ILE A 593 -28.83 17.42 3.89
C ILE A 593 -28.66 15.97 3.44
N SER A 594 -27.69 15.24 4.03
CA SER A 594 -27.47 13.84 3.69
C SER A 594 -28.72 13.00 3.96
N LEU A 595 -29.17 12.21 2.95
CA LEU A 595 -30.32 11.32 3.08
C LEU A 595 -30.15 10.28 4.21
N GLY A 596 -28.91 9.85 4.49
CA GLY A 596 -28.61 8.90 5.56
C GLY A 596 -28.95 9.40 6.97
N SER A 597 -29.05 10.73 7.17
CA SER A 597 -29.44 11.34 8.43
C SER A 597 -30.95 11.67 8.52
N ILE A 598 -31.68 11.56 7.40
CA ILE A 598 -33.10 11.91 7.33
C ILE A 598 -33.96 10.70 7.66
N GLN A 599 -34.93 10.87 8.55
CA GLN A 599 -35.92 9.86 8.85
C GLN A 599 -37.22 10.04 8.06
N THR A 600 -37.76 11.26 8.02
CA THR A 600 -39.00 11.59 7.28
C THR A 600 -39.07 13.09 7.02
N LEU A 601 -39.91 13.44 6.04
CA LEU A 601 -40.29 14.83 5.74
C LEU A 601 -41.75 15.00 6.11
N GLU A 602 -42.11 16.09 6.84
CA GLU A 602 -43.47 16.35 7.29
C GLU A 602 -43.82 17.83 7.03
N ASP A 603 -45.08 18.07 6.64
CA ASP A 603 -45.66 19.38 6.51
C ASP A 603 -46.54 19.64 7.74
N ILE A 604 -46.16 20.59 8.57
CA ILE A 604 -46.71 20.76 9.92
C ILE A 604 -47.35 22.15 10.03
N PRO A 605 -48.63 22.23 10.38
CA PRO A 605 -49.27 23.51 10.68
C PRO A 605 -48.59 24.22 11.85
N ALA A 606 -48.38 25.52 11.75
CA ALA A 606 -47.76 26.31 12.82
C ALA A 606 -48.54 26.25 14.15
N SER A 607 -49.83 25.92 14.12
CA SER A 607 -50.67 25.68 15.29
C SER A 607 -50.22 24.49 16.14
N ASP A 608 -49.53 23.53 15.56
CA ASP A 608 -49.11 22.29 16.21
C ASP A 608 -47.75 22.43 16.90
N VAL A 609 -47.07 23.55 16.67
CA VAL A 609 -45.81 23.90 17.36
C VAL A 609 -46.11 24.38 18.78
N LYS A 610 -45.51 23.72 19.74
CA LYS A 610 -45.63 24.04 21.18
C LYS A 610 -44.30 24.51 21.74
N LEU A 611 -44.37 25.39 22.73
CA LEU A 611 -43.20 25.85 23.47
C LEU A 611 -43.05 25.03 24.76
N VAL A 612 -41.94 24.30 24.89
CA VAL A 612 -41.55 23.57 26.09
C VAL A 612 -40.18 24.07 26.52
N GLN A 613 -40.06 24.61 27.75
CA GLN A 613 -38.79 25.16 28.25
C GLN A 613 -38.14 26.17 27.30
N ASN A 614 -38.92 27.01 26.66
CA ASN A 614 -38.46 28.01 25.67
C ASN A 614 -37.89 27.42 24.35
N LYS A 615 -38.11 26.13 24.07
CA LYS A 615 -37.79 25.48 22.83
C LYS A 615 -39.07 25.12 22.07
N GLU A 616 -39.08 25.35 20.76
CA GLU A 616 -40.18 24.92 19.89
C GLU A 616 -40.12 23.39 19.77
N VAL A 617 -41.24 22.73 19.94
CA VAL A 617 -41.35 21.27 19.82
C VAL A 617 -42.64 20.89 19.07
N ILE A 618 -42.61 19.75 18.42
CA ILE A 618 -43.77 19.11 17.80
C ILE A 618 -44.02 17.74 18.44
N HIS A 619 -45.23 17.30 18.37
CA HIS A 619 -45.64 15.98 18.81
C HIS A 619 -45.92 15.10 17.57
N LEU A 620 -45.01 14.19 17.21
CA LEU A 620 -45.14 13.35 16.07
C LEU A 620 -45.09 11.87 16.49
N ARG A 621 -46.10 11.09 16.11
CA ARG A 621 -46.16 9.63 16.34
C ARG A 621 -45.85 9.20 17.78
N GLY A 622 -46.25 10.01 18.78
CA GLY A 622 -46.05 9.71 20.20
C GLY A 622 -44.71 10.20 20.78
N SER A 623 -43.85 10.78 19.96
CA SER A 623 -42.57 11.37 20.39
C SER A 623 -42.64 12.91 20.38
N VAL A 624 -41.93 13.54 21.30
CA VAL A 624 -41.75 15.00 21.34
C VAL A 624 -40.43 15.33 20.65
N ILE A 625 -40.49 16.04 19.54
CA ILE A 625 -39.34 16.34 18.69
C ILE A 625 -39.04 17.83 18.76
N PRO A 626 -37.82 18.26 19.16
CA PRO A 626 -37.42 19.66 19.15
C PRO A 626 -37.28 20.16 17.71
N LEU A 627 -37.74 21.41 17.47
CA LEU A 627 -37.56 22.08 16.18
C LEU A 627 -36.36 23.01 16.22
N ILE A 628 -35.60 22.96 15.13
CA ILE A 628 -34.47 23.84 14.87
C ILE A 628 -34.77 24.63 13.60
N ARG A 629 -34.95 25.94 13.76
CA ARG A 629 -35.15 26.84 12.61
C ARG A 629 -33.81 27.13 11.96
N LEU A 630 -33.56 26.54 10.79
CA LEU A 630 -32.30 26.70 10.10
C LEU A 630 -31.96 28.15 9.74
N ASN A 631 -32.98 28.96 9.41
CA ASN A 631 -32.79 30.39 9.13
C ASN A 631 -32.16 31.15 10.33
N LYS A 632 -32.50 30.79 11.55
CA LYS A 632 -31.91 31.40 12.75
C LYS A 632 -30.51 30.89 13.07
N VAL A 633 -30.25 29.61 12.79
CA VAL A 633 -28.93 28.99 13.02
C VAL A 633 -27.89 29.46 12.01
N LEU A 634 -28.33 29.63 10.76
CA LEU A 634 -27.49 30.05 9.65
C LEU A 634 -27.42 31.58 9.49
N ASP A 635 -28.21 32.33 10.31
CA ASP A 635 -28.31 33.80 10.25
C ASP A 635 -28.73 34.34 8.87
N VAL A 636 -29.72 33.67 8.28
CA VAL A 636 -30.27 33.98 6.95
C VAL A 636 -31.74 34.45 7.13
N GLU A 637 -32.15 35.45 6.37
CA GLU A 637 -33.56 35.90 6.38
C GLU A 637 -34.46 34.88 5.68
N SER A 638 -35.55 34.45 6.31
CA SER A 638 -36.51 33.52 5.71
C SER A 638 -37.18 34.14 4.50
N SER A 639 -37.24 33.40 3.39
CA SER A 639 -37.91 33.81 2.16
C SER A 639 -39.44 33.57 2.20
N ASN A 640 -39.92 32.77 3.15
CA ASN A 640 -41.33 32.43 3.29
C ASN A 640 -41.99 33.26 4.38
N PRO A 641 -42.74 34.33 4.02
CA PRO A 641 -43.44 35.18 4.98
C PRO A 641 -44.71 34.53 5.56
N ASP A 642 -45.18 33.44 4.98
CA ASP A 642 -46.44 32.80 5.37
C ASP A 642 -46.09 31.59 6.31
N GLU A 643 -46.02 31.88 7.60
CA GLU A 643 -45.73 30.87 8.64
C GLU A 643 -46.91 29.92 8.94
N SER A 644 -47.90 29.79 8.05
CA SER A 644 -49.07 28.95 8.31
C SER A 644 -48.71 27.45 8.36
N ASN A 645 -47.84 27.01 7.47
CA ASN A 645 -47.32 25.64 7.39
C ASN A 645 -45.77 25.64 7.37
N LEU A 646 -45.20 24.75 8.16
CA LEU A 646 -43.74 24.56 8.23
C LEU A 646 -43.35 23.26 7.57
N ILE A 647 -42.39 23.30 6.62
CA ILE A 647 -41.77 22.12 6.08
C ILE A 647 -40.65 21.71 7.04
N VAL A 648 -40.78 20.50 7.59
CA VAL A 648 -39.86 20.01 8.63
C VAL A 648 -39.19 18.72 8.18
N VAL A 649 -37.89 18.74 8.10
CA VAL A 649 -37.06 17.55 7.84
C VAL A 649 -36.69 16.94 9.17
N ILE A 650 -37.23 15.75 9.47
CA ILE A 650 -36.90 15.02 10.71
C ILE A 650 -35.59 14.30 10.52
N VAL A 651 -34.57 14.67 11.27
CA VAL A 651 -33.25 14.08 11.28
C VAL A 651 -33.01 13.27 12.54
N LYS A 652 -32.15 12.25 12.43
CA LYS A 652 -31.86 11.31 13.51
C LYS A 652 -30.37 11.24 13.80
N LYS A 653 -30.00 11.27 15.10
CA LYS A 653 -28.65 11.00 15.60
C LYS A 653 -28.72 9.97 16.73
N GLY A 654 -28.31 8.73 16.44
CA GLY A 654 -28.54 7.64 17.39
C GLY A 654 -30.04 7.48 17.70
N ASP A 655 -30.45 7.70 18.96
CA ASP A 655 -31.86 7.65 19.38
C ASP A 655 -32.50 9.03 19.49
N GLN A 656 -31.76 10.10 19.23
CA GLN A 656 -32.28 11.47 19.31
C GLN A 656 -32.84 11.89 17.94
N LEU A 657 -33.98 12.58 17.99
CA LEU A 657 -34.66 13.16 16.82
C LEU A 657 -34.67 14.69 16.94
N ALA A 658 -34.51 15.37 15.81
CA ALA A 658 -34.74 16.79 15.69
C ALA A 658 -35.43 17.12 14.36
N GLY A 659 -36.25 18.16 14.36
CA GLY A 659 -36.92 18.67 13.16
C GLY A 659 -36.20 19.93 12.65
N LEU A 660 -35.64 19.87 11.45
CA LEU A 660 -35.06 21.02 10.77
C LEU A 660 -36.12 21.74 9.96
N VAL A 661 -36.41 23.00 10.29
CA VAL A 661 -37.37 23.80 9.56
C VAL A 661 -36.68 24.45 8.39
N ILE A 662 -37.22 24.21 7.17
CA ILE A 662 -36.76 24.74 5.89
C ILE A 662 -37.82 25.59 5.23
N ASP A 663 -37.43 26.44 4.26
CA ASP A 663 -38.37 27.29 3.54
C ASP A 663 -38.96 26.59 2.33
N GLU A 664 -38.14 25.84 1.55
CA GLU A 664 -38.58 25.13 0.34
C GLU A 664 -37.79 23.83 0.16
N LEU A 665 -38.43 22.85 -0.47
CA LEU A 665 -37.85 21.58 -0.86
C LEU A 665 -37.61 21.56 -2.37
N ILE A 666 -36.34 21.36 -2.78
CA ILE A 666 -35.98 21.21 -4.20
C ILE A 666 -36.18 19.76 -4.64
N GLY A 667 -35.68 18.81 -3.85
CA GLY A 667 -35.74 17.37 -4.15
C GLY A 667 -34.51 16.60 -3.76
N GLN A 668 -34.46 15.33 -4.16
CA GLN A 668 -33.30 14.45 -3.93
C GLN A 668 -32.33 14.56 -5.10
N GLN A 669 -31.05 14.65 -4.80
CA GLN A 669 -29.98 14.73 -5.79
C GLN A 669 -28.72 14.05 -5.32
N GLU A 670 -28.02 13.41 -6.26
CA GLU A 670 -26.65 12.96 -6.03
C GLU A 670 -25.71 14.15 -6.08
N ILE A 671 -24.89 14.32 -5.06
CA ILE A 671 -23.94 15.42 -4.97
C ILE A 671 -22.55 14.92 -4.68
N VAL A 672 -21.54 15.62 -5.21
CA VAL A 672 -20.13 15.38 -4.93
C VAL A 672 -19.70 16.26 -3.76
N ILE A 673 -19.24 15.68 -2.67
CA ILE A 673 -18.73 16.45 -1.53
C ILE A 673 -17.35 17.02 -1.88
N LYS A 674 -17.18 18.31 -1.69
CA LYS A 674 -15.87 18.98 -1.73
C LYS A 674 -15.58 19.60 -0.39
N SER A 675 -14.37 19.37 0.14
CA SER A 675 -13.95 19.99 1.40
C SER A 675 -13.79 21.50 1.20
N LEU A 676 -14.10 22.28 2.25
CA LEU A 676 -13.98 23.75 2.22
C LEU A 676 -12.53 24.24 2.23
N GLY A 677 -11.54 23.34 2.32
CA GLY A 677 -10.12 23.65 2.33
C GLY A 677 -9.68 24.32 3.64
N LYS A 678 -8.37 24.59 3.72
CA LYS A 678 -7.72 25.15 4.92
C LYS A 678 -7.99 26.65 5.13
N TYR A 679 -8.46 27.34 4.10
CA TYR A 679 -8.61 28.79 4.09
C TYR A 679 -9.97 29.29 4.61
N ILE A 680 -11.00 28.43 4.63
CA ILE A 680 -12.34 28.76 5.13
C ILE A 680 -12.42 28.28 6.58
N ARG A 681 -12.82 29.18 7.50
CA ARG A 681 -13.03 28.76 8.89
C ARG A 681 -14.11 27.69 8.96
N GLN A 682 -13.80 26.59 9.60
CA GLN A 682 -14.76 25.50 9.80
C GLN A 682 -15.98 26.04 10.59
N CYS A 683 -17.13 26.02 9.94
CA CYS A 683 -18.40 26.22 10.62
C CYS A 683 -18.85 24.85 11.17
N LYS A 684 -19.25 24.82 12.45
CA LYS A 684 -19.63 23.57 13.13
C LYS A 684 -20.80 22.82 12.48
N PHE A 685 -21.63 23.54 11.72
CA PHE A 685 -22.84 23.00 11.10
C PHE A 685 -22.68 22.65 9.63
N ILE A 686 -21.50 22.83 9.04
CA ILE A 686 -21.22 22.60 7.63
C ILE A 686 -20.12 21.56 7.49
N SER A 687 -20.43 20.45 6.86
CA SER A 687 -19.49 19.34 6.62
C SER A 687 -18.69 19.52 5.32
N GLY A 688 -19.20 20.30 4.36
CA GLY A 688 -18.57 20.52 3.06
C GLY A 688 -19.40 21.39 2.15
N ALA A 689 -19.04 21.41 0.88
CA ALA A 689 -19.81 22.09 -0.17
C ALA A 689 -19.93 21.21 -1.40
N THR A 690 -20.92 21.50 -2.24
CA THR A 690 -21.06 20.89 -3.57
C THR A 690 -21.31 21.97 -4.61
N ILE A 691 -21.04 21.66 -5.86
CA ILE A 691 -21.40 22.51 -6.99
C ILE A 691 -22.60 21.86 -7.67
N LEU A 692 -23.67 22.62 -7.80
CA LEU A 692 -24.91 22.18 -8.42
C LEU A 692 -24.82 22.26 -9.95
N GLY A 693 -25.81 21.68 -10.62
CA GLY A 693 -25.88 21.67 -12.08
C GLY A 693 -26.03 23.05 -12.72
N ASP A 694 -26.55 24.04 -11.99
CA ASP A 694 -26.67 25.45 -12.42
C ASP A 694 -25.38 26.27 -12.14
N GLY A 695 -24.36 25.64 -11.57
CA GLY A 695 -23.08 26.27 -11.20
C GLY A 695 -23.11 26.97 -9.83
N GLU A 696 -24.26 26.97 -9.13
CA GLU A 696 -24.34 27.49 -7.77
C GLU A 696 -23.67 26.54 -6.77
N ILE A 697 -23.18 27.12 -5.67
CA ILE A 697 -22.56 26.33 -4.58
C ILE A 697 -23.63 26.09 -3.52
N ALA A 698 -23.86 24.83 -3.16
CA ALA A 698 -24.67 24.46 -2.03
C ALA A 698 -23.78 23.98 -0.87
N LEU A 699 -24.04 24.47 0.33
CA LEU A 699 -23.35 24.03 1.55
C LEU A 699 -24.04 22.76 2.10
N ILE A 700 -23.21 21.80 2.55
CA ILE A 700 -23.71 20.54 3.09
C ILE A 700 -23.83 20.66 4.59
N LEU A 701 -25.05 20.52 5.11
CA LEU A 701 -25.34 20.63 6.54
C LEU A 701 -25.00 19.34 7.26
N ASP A 702 -24.31 19.48 8.39
CA ASP A 702 -24.07 18.39 9.34
C ASP A 702 -25.25 18.27 10.31
N ALA A 703 -26.15 17.34 10.04
CA ALA A 703 -27.30 17.08 10.89
C ALA A 703 -26.89 16.65 12.32
N ASN A 704 -25.74 15.98 12.46
CA ASN A 704 -25.23 15.52 13.76
C ASN A 704 -24.71 16.68 14.62
N ALA A 705 -24.21 17.73 14.02
CA ALA A 705 -23.74 18.92 14.73
C ALA A 705 -24.88 19.86 15.10
N LEU A 706 -26.03 19.74 14.44
CA LEU A 706 -27.24 20.54 14.71
C LEU A 706 -28.09 19.98 15.89
N ILE A 707 -28.05 18.65 16.11
CA ILE A 707 -28.69 17.96 17.22
C ILE A 707 -27.75 17.94 18.43
#